data_75669e42ff50e15268e09d89146b51eb
#
_entry.id   75669e42ff50e15268e09d89146b51eb
#
_cell.length_a   1.000
_cell.length_b   1.000
_cell.length_c   1.000
_cell.angle_alpha   90.00
_cell.angle_beta   90.00
_cell.angle_gamma   90.00
#
_symmetry.space_group_name_H-M   'P 1'
#
loop_
_entity.id
_entity.type
_entity.pdbx_description
1 polymer ?
#
loop_
_entity_poly.entity_id
_entity_poly.type
_entity_poly.pdbx_seq_one_letter_code
_entity_poly.pdbx_strand_id
1 'polypeptide(L)'
;MNAQELIEITRRVNDPDEGIRLMAVTNREAGSQTHREVTRRVHNFVAAALTLVEHTRIFMREHYSDTPIMERYQAKVDADFKNQPLVRFVQDLRNYILHNGLPNSEMYMNFQSNPDQPGTGALETGIHIRTAPLLEWRNWSAPARTFIESCGEFVDIRTIAESYTANILSFHDWLQGELDQFHSADLDELRALQESFNQLEAAAKPAPVVPPQRIVSSGESADGPEQEFSFALDRAATLDAAANALLHKVREIELEPQRGDGFPSERPPGATLTDQQMLSVPLVWATDAQGRRAFVFIYNDGARFGLDEEAFAEMQALTESVLKSDWASRTLSRGFLEKTVIKWLQDSFEVEDRKSLAETIAKDGREAVRSLELWAPIANLEVQNSFTVGPAEVATITKAMIEKLESQALGSAPQQRDSIVGLFNKLRDGMQGFAAVVFKLDAEAEKIEEDGTVIARIVVAFLRFFSPPAVHFPAVSANALLGSELVPSSNLLVLGDGTFSYKQAMLVPNAPGWRISEEALKRIRPGLDAVGALVRPEGLSAFALAVRSSLLLFSTGTTFASPIERLSYTLSALEALLLRHSAEPAEFNVAERMGLLLTQNRTEREEVAKNIRDAYRLRARQDISPLFPREMGSVATFVRRAHHVIDTALSNVGRFGTVPDFVNAVENLRNQSPGAS
;
A
#
# COMPACT_ATOMS: atom_id res chain seq x y z
N MET A 1 -9.33 -10.45 0.31
CA MET A 1 -8.81 -9.35 -0.52
C MET A 1 -8.53 -9.78 -1.94
N ASN A 2 -7.49 -10.58 -2.27
CA ASN A 2 -7.17 -10.96 -3.66
C ASN A 2 -8.32 -11.64 -4.43
N ALA A 3 -9.12 -12.50 -3.76
CA ALA A 3 -10.29 -13.12 -4.37
C ALA A 3 -11.40 -12.10 -4.68
N GLN A 4 -11.69 -11.20 -3.74
CA GLN A 4 -12.70 -10.15 -3.92
C GLN A 4 -12.32 -9.21 -5.06
N GLU A 5 -11.06 -8.81 -5.15
CA GLU A 5 -10.56 -7.96 -6.23
C GLU A 5 -10.69 -8.64 -7.61
N LEU A 6 -10.43 -9.97 -7.67
CA LEU A 6 -10.63 -10.72 -8.91
C LEU A 6 -12.11 -10.84 -9.28
N ILE A 7 -12.97 -11.14 -8.31
CA ILE A 7 -14.43 -11.25 -8.51
C ILE A 7 -14.98 -9.88 -8.95
N GLU A 8 -14.54 -8.79 -8.36
CA GLU A 8 -15.01 -7.45 -8.69
C GLU A 8 -14.66 -7.06 -10.14
N ILE A 9 -13.39 -7.24 -10.54
CA ILE A 9 -12.99 -6.88 -11.90
C ILE A 9 -13.65 -7.80 -12.94
N THR A 10 -13.81 -9.09 -12.66
CA THR A 10 -14.53 -10.00 -13.58
C THR A 10 -16.02 -9.67 -13.63
N ARG A 11 -16.64 -9.24 -12.54
CA ARG A 11 -18.02 -8.73 -12.52
C ARG A 11 -18.21 -7.54 -13.46
N ARG A 12 -17.28 -6.60 -13.45
CA ARG A 12 -17.30 -5.46 -14.39
C ARG A 12 -17.20 -5.91 -15.86
N VAL A 13 -16.35 -6.91 -16.15
CA VAL A 13 -16.25 -7.46 -17.52
C VAL A 13 -17.51 -8.24 -17.91
N ASN A 14 -18.17 -8.87 -16.94
CA ASN A 14 -19.40 -9.62 -17.15
C ASN A 14 -20.66 -8.74 -17.21
N ASP A 15 -20.57 -7.46 -16.84
CA ASP A 15 -21.63 -6.48 -17.07
C ASP A 15 -21.75 -6.21 -18.58
N PRO A 16 -22.93 -6.44 -19.21
CA PRO A 16 -23.07 -6.31 -20.65
C PRO A 16 -22.70 -4.96 -21.21
N ASP A 17 -23.10 -3.87 -20.53
CA ASP A 17 -22.85 -2.51 -20.98
C ASP A 17 -21.37 -2.14 -20.87
N GLU A 18 -20.72 -2.47 -19.75
CA GLU A 18 -19.30 -2.23 -19.56
C GLU A 18 -18.44 -3.19 -20.41
N GLY A 19 -18.84 -4.45 -20.54
CA GLY A 19 -18.19 -5.45 -21.39
C GLY A 19 -18.16 -5.03 -22.87
N ILE A 20 -19.28 -4.57 -23.42
CA ILE A 20 -19.35 -4.02 -24.78
C ILE A 20 -18.39 -2.84 -24.93
N ARG A 21 -18.41 -1.91 -23.96
CA ARG A 21 -17.57 -0.72 -23.98
C ARG A 21 -16.08 -1.08 -23.98
N LEU A 22 -15.69 -2.07 -23.16
CA LEU A 22 -14.31 -2.54 -23.06
C LEU A 22 -13.84 -3.28 -24.33
N MET A 23 -14.74 -3.99 -25.02
CA MET A 23 -14.43 -4.72 -26.25
C MET A 23 -14.58 -3.88 -27.53
N ALA A 24 -15.12 -2.67 -27.44
CA ALA A 24 -15.24 -1.77 -28.58
C ALA A 24 -13.88 -1.41 -29.17
N VAL A 25 -13.77 -1.41 -30.49
CA VAL A 25 -12.54 -1.06 -31.23
C VAL A 25 -12.00 0.32 -30.86
N THR A 26 -12.90 1.26 -30.53
CA THR A 26 -12.58 2.62 -30.09
C THR A 26 -11.94 2.66 -28.69
N ASN A 27 -12.08 1.62 -27.88
CA ASN A 27 -11.59 1.51 -26.50
C ASN A 27 -10.51 0.41 -26.33
N ARG A 28 -9.82 0.06 -27.39
CA ARG A 28 -8.85 -1.04 -27.43
C ARG A 28 -7.80 -0.98 -26.32
N GLU A 29 -7.38 0.22 -25.94
CA GLU A 29 -6.40 0.43 -24.85
C GLU A 29 -7.00 0.09 -23.49
N ALA A 30 -8.20 0.58 -23.18
CA ALA A 30 -8.91 0.26 -21.94
C ALA A 30 -9.23 -1.24 -21.82
N GLY A 31 -9.66 -1.88 -22.92
CA GLY A 31 -9.85 -3.32 -22.98
C GLY A 31 -8.57 -4.10 -22.70
N SER A 32 -7.46 -3.72 -23.34
CA SER A 32 -6.15 -4.35 -23.11
C SER A 32 -5.63 -4.14 -21.69
N GLN A 33 -5.88 -2.99 -21.10
CA GLN A 33 -5.51 -2.69 -19.71
C GLN A 33 -6.33 -3.54 -18.74
N THR A 34 -7.64 -3.64 -18.94
CA THR A 34 -8.53 -4.49 -18.14
C THR A 34 -8.13 -5.95 -18.23
N HIS A 35 -7.84 -6.45 -19.43
CA HIS A 35 -7.38 -7.82 -19.64
C HIS A 35 -6.07 -8.11 -18.87
N ARG A 36 -5.08 -7.22 -18.97
CA ARG A 36 -3.83 -7.34 -18.19
C ARG A 36 -4.08 -7.34 -16.69
N GLU A 37 -5.00 -6.50 -16.23
CA GLU A 37 -5.34 -6.41 -14.81
C GLU A 37 -6.04 -7.69 -14.32
N VAL A 38 -6.98 -8.26 -15.08
CA VAL A 38 -7.58 -9.56 -14.74
C VAL A 38 -6.50 -10.64 -14.67
N THR A 39 -5.61 -10.68 -15.65
CA THR A 39 -4.51 -11.67 -15.70
C THR A 39 -3.60 -11.56 -14.46
N ARG A 40 -3.25 -10.33 -14.06
CA ARG A 40 -2.48 -10.06 -12.84
C ARG A 40 -3.23 -10.53 -11.58
N ARG A 41 -4.53 -10.29 -11.50
CA ARG A 41 -5.36 -10.68 -10.34
C ARG A 41 -5.58 -12.19 -10.27
N VAL A 42 -5.67 -12.89 -11.39
CA VAL A 42 -5.67 -14.37 -11.43
C VAL A 42 -4.38 -14.92 -10.82
N HIS A 43 -3.23 -14.38 -11.20
CA HIS A 43 -1.95 -14.77 -10.60
C HIS A 43 -1.93 -14.55 -9.07
N ASN A 44 -2.33 -13.37 -8.62
CA ASN A 44 -2.36 -13.02 -7.20
C ASN A 44 -3.35 -13.90 -6.42
N PHE A 45 -4.52 -14.19 -7.00
CA PHE A 45 -5.51 -15.08 -6.40
C PHE A 45 -4.94 -16.49 -6.19
N VAL A 46 -4.35 -17.08 -7.21
CA VAL A 46 -3.77 -18.43 -7.15
C VAL A 46 -2.61 -18.48 -6.14
N ALA A 47 -1.75 -17.46 -6.12
CA ALA A 47 -0.66 -17.36 -5.16
C ALA A 47 -1.19 -17.25 -3.71
N ALA A 48 -2.17 -16.40 -3.47
CA ALA A 48 -2.77 -16.20 -2.15
C ALA A 48 -3.51 -17.46 -1.65
N ALA A 49 -4.22 -18.17 -2.56
CA ALA A 49 -4.91 -19.40 -2.23
C ALA A 49 -3.97 -20.46 -1.65
N LEU A 50 -2.81 -20.65 -2.26
CA LEU A 50 -1.82 -21.61 -1.76
C LEU A 50 -1.12 -21.13 -0.50
N THR A 51 -0.81 -19.86 -0.39
CA THR A 51 -0.24 -19.29 0.82
C THR A 51 -1.17 -19.53 2.02
N LEU A 52 -2.47 -19.34 1.86
CA LEU A 52 -3.44 -19.60 2.92
C LEU A 52 -3.45 -21.08 3.34
N VAL A 53 -3.45 -22.00 2.38
CA VAL A 53 -3.39 -23.45 2.65
C VAL A 53 -2.13 -23.81 3.45
N GLU A 54 -0.96 -23.31 3.05
CA GLU A 54 0.29 -23.59 3.75
C GLU A 54 0.33 -22.98 5.16
N HIS A 55 -0.15 -21.74 5.32
CA HIS A 55 -0.23 -21.12 6.66
C HIS A 55 -1.16 -21.89 7.58
N THR A 56 -2.33 -22.33 7.10
CA THR A 56 -3.24 -23.14 7.91
C THR A 56 -2.60 -24.48 8.31
N ARG A 57 -1.89 -25.12 7.41
CA ARG A 57 -1.16 -26.38 7.71
C ARG A 57 -0.06 -26.17 8.76
N ILE A 58 0.72 -25.09 8.62
CA ILE A 58 1.77 -24.73 9.58
C ILE A 58 1.16 -24.48 10.94
N PHE A 59 0.12 -23.62 11.01
CA PHE A 59 -0.60 -23.30 12.24
C PHE A 59 -1.11 -24.55 12.96
N MET A 60 -1.80 -25.43 12.24
CA MET A 60 -2.33 -26.68 12.81
C MET A 60 -1.21 -27.60 13.31
N ARG A 61 -0.11 -27.71 12.57
CA ARG A 61 1.02 -28.53 12.97
C ARG A 61 1.77 -27.97 14.17
N GLU A 62 1.96 -26.66 14.25
CA GLU A 62 2.72 -26.03 15.34
C GLU A 62 1.96 -26.01 16.65
N HIS A 63 0.65 -25.82 16.60
CA HIS A 63 -0.15 -25.61 17.81
C HIS A 63 -1.03 -26.79 18.21
N TYR A 64 -1.32 -27.72 17.29
CA TYR A 64 -2.31 -28.79 17.50
C TYR A 64 -1.84 -30.19 17.10
N SER A 65 -0.55 -30.40 16.79
CA SER A 65 -0.01 -31.69 16.30
C SER A 65 -0.39 -32.90 17.16
N ASP A 66 -0.37 -32.76 18.48
CA ASP A 66 -0.63 -33.83 19.42
C ASP A 66 -2.05 -33.78 20.04
N THR A 67 -3.00 -33.18 19.34
CA THR A 67 -4.36 -33.01 19.83
C THR A 67 -5.39 -33.73 18.96
N PRO A 68 -6.56 -34.10 19.52
CA PRO A 68 -7.65 -34.70 18.73
C PRO A 68 -8.18 -33.83 17.58
N ILE A 69 -7.97 -32.51 17.66
CA ILE A 69 -8.31 -31.58 16.58
C ILE A 69 -7.50 -31.87 15.32
N MET A 70 -6.23 -32.23 15.43
CA MET A 70 -5.39 -32.50 14.27
C MET A 70 -5.93 -33.66 13.44
N GLU A 71 -6.44 -34.71 14.08
CA GLU A 71 -7.07 -35.83 13.39
C GLU A 71 -8.35 -35.41 12.65
N ARG A 72 -9.20 -34.58 13.30
CA ARG A 72 -10.44 -34.06 12.68
C ARG A 72 -10.11 -33.11 11.51
N TYR A 73 -9.12 -32.25 11.72
CA TYR A 73 -8.62 -31.35 10.67
C TYR A 73 -8.15 -32.16 9.44
N GLN A 74 -7.32 -33.18 9.64
CA GLN A 74 -6.83 -33.99 8.53
C GLN A 74 -7.95 -34.74 7.82
N ALA A 75 -8.90 -35.31 8.57
CA ALA A 75 -10.07 -35.95 7.98
C ALA A 75 -10.93 -34.98 7.15
N LYS A 76 -11.12 -33.76 7.62
CA LYS A 76 -11.86 -32.72 6.91
C LYS A 76 -11.13 -32.26 5.64
N VAL A 77 -9.81 -32.05 5.73
CA VAL A 77 -8.97 -31.72 4.56
C VAL A 77 -9.04 -32.83 3.51
N ASP A 78 -8.99 -34.10 3.94
CA ASP A 78 -9.08 -35.23 3.03
C ASP A 78 -10.48 -35.34 2.36
N ALA A 79 -11.54 -35.04 3.12
CA ALA A 79 -12.90 -35.06 2.60
C ALA A 79 -13.19 -33.91 1.62
N ASP A 80 -12.83 -32.69 1.98
CA ASP A 80 -13.26 -31.49 1.27
C ASP A 80 -12.30 -31.09 0.13
N PHE A 81 -11.00 -31.44 0.19
CA PHE A 81 -10.01 -30.88 -0.72
C PHE A 81 -9.19 -31.92 -1.50
N LYS A 82 -8.91 -33.08 -0.94
CA LYS A 82 -7.95 -34.04 -1.49
C LYS A 82 -8.30 -34.47 -2.92
N ASN A 83 -9.58 -34.71 -3.19
CA ASN A 83 -10.08 -35.20 -4.48
C ASN A 83 -11.10 -34.23 -5.12
N GLN A 84 -11.27 -33.03 -4.57
CA GLN A 84 -12.21 -32.05 -5.08
C GLN A 84 -11.64 -31.41 -6.36
N PRO A 85 -12.29 -31.60 -7.53
CA PRO A 85 -11.72 -31.25 -8.83
C PRO A 85 -11.33 -29.77 -8.96
N LEU A 86 -12.20 -28.85 -8.54
CA LEU A 86 -11.95 -27.39 -8.57
C LEU A 86 -10.76 -27.00 -7.70
N VAL A 87 -10.69 -27.53 -6.48
CA VAL A 87 -9.61 -27.21 -5.54
C VAL A 87 -8.27 -27.69 -6.09
N ARG A 88 -8.23 -28.91 -6.60
CA ARG A 88 -7.03 -29.47 -7.24
C ARG A 88 -6.64 -28.67 -8.46
N PHE A 89 -7.61 -28.22 -9.26
CA PHE A 89 -7.33 -27.35 -10.39
C PHE A 89 -6.65 -26.03 -9.96
N VAL A 90 -7.19 -25.33 -8.96
CA VAL A 90 -6.58 -24.06 -8.47
C VAL A 90 -5.17 -24.30 -7.92
N GLN A 91 -4.96 -25.41 -7.20
CA GLN A 91 -3.62 -25.77 -6.68
C GLN A 91 -2.63 -26.10 -7.82
N ASP A 92 -3.04 -26.87 -8.78
CA ASP A 92 -2.19 -27.27 -9.91
C ASP A 92 -1.99 -26.10 -10.91
N LEU A 93 -2.93 -25.17 -10.98
CA LEU A 93 -2.82 -23.96 -11.81
C LEU A 93 -1.62 -23.10 -11.43
N ARG A 94 -1.23 -23.07 -10.15
CA ARG A 94 0.04 -22.43 -9.75
C ARG A 94 1.24 -23.08 -10.43
N ASN A 95 1.29 -24.41 -10.42
CA ASN A 95 2.40 -25.13 -11.04
C ASN A 95 2.39 -24.93 -12.57
N TYR A 96 1.20 -24.91 -13.17
CA TYR A 96 1.06 -24.54 -14.57
C TYR A 96 1.63 -23.16 -14.85
N ILE A 97 1.23 -22.14 -14.07
CA ILE A 97 1.72 -20.76 -14.22
C ILE A 97 3.24 -20.66 -14.05
N LEU A 98 3.81 -21.40 -13.13
CA LEU A 98 5.26 -21.40 -12.89
C LEU A 98 6.07 -22.02 -14.04
N HIS A 99 5.49 -23.00 -14.76
CA HIS A 99 6.20 -23.74 -15.81
C HIS A 99 5.83 -23.30 -17.23
N ASN A 100 4.64 -22.78 -17.44
CA ASN A 100 4.11 -22.43 -18.76
C ASN A 100 3.71 -20.96 -18.90
N GLY A 101 3.85 -20.17 -17.81
CA GLY A 101 3.35 -18.80 -17.77
C GLY A 101 1.83 -18.72 -17.52
N LEU A 102 1.31 -17.51 -17.55
CA LEU A 102 -0.10 -17.26 -17.33
C LEU A 102 -0.93 -17.87 -18.47
N PRO A 103 -2.04 -18.55 -18.17
CA PRO A 103 -2.88 -19.11 -19.20
C PRO A 103 -3.49 -18.03 -20.08
N ASN A 104 -3.61 -18.31 -21.37
CA ASN A 104 -4.25 -17.40 -22.31
C ASN A 104 -5.72 -17.23 -21.95
N SER A 105 -6.07 -16.04 -21.52
CA SER A 105 -7.45 -15.64 -21.24
C SER A 105 -7.98 -14.76 -22.37
N GLU A 106 -9.26 -14.87 -22.64
CA GLU A 106 -9.95 -14.15 -23.70
C GLU A 106 -11.20 -13.48 -23.15
N MET A 107 -11.41 -12.21 -23.52
CA MET A 107 -12.67 -11.54 -23.29
C MET A 107 -13.64 -11.94 -24.39
N TYR A 108 -14.87 -12.30 -24.03
CA TYR A 108 -15.88 -12.75 -24.98
C TYR A 108 -17.18 -11.95 -24.87
N MET A 109 -17.91 -11.94 -25.97
CA MET A 109 -19.26 -11.42 -26.06
C MET A 109 -20.11 -12.44 -26.83
N ASN A 110 -21.14 -12.94 -26.19
CA ASN A 110 -22.06 -13.93 -26.76
C ASN A 110 -23.48 -13.37 -26.73
N PHE A 111 -24.15 -13.44 -27.90
CA PHE A 111 -25.54 -13.04 -28.03
C PHE A 111 -26.39 -14.26 -28.24
N GLN A 112 -27.29 -14.55 -27.31
CA GLN A 112 -28.27 -15.62 -27.46
C GLN A 112 -29.62 -15.01 -27.83
N SER A 113 -30.07 -15.24 -29.07
CA SER A 113 -31.41 -14.81 -29.47
C SER A 113 -32.47 -15.66 -28.77
N ASN A 114 -33.56 -15.01 -28.34
CA ASN A 114 -34.71 -15.74 -27.79
C ASN A 114 -35.50 -16.39 -28.93
N PRO A 115 -35.60 -17.74 -28.99
CA PRO A 115 -36.34 -18.43 -30.05
C PRO A 115 -37.85 -18.08 -30.08
N ASP A 116 -38.40 -17.71 -28.89
CA ASP A 116 -39.82 -17.45 -28.73
C ASP A 116 -40.20 -15.97 -28.99
N GLN A 117 -39.21 -15.10 -29.10
CA GLN A 117 -39.40 -13.64 -29.35
C GLN A 117 -38.34 -13.12 -30.35
N PRO A 118 -38.60 -13.19 -31.65
CA PRO A 118 -37.65 -12.68 -32.64
C PRO A 118 -37.29 -11.20 -32.43
N GLY A 119 -36.01 -10.90 -32.35
CA GLY A 119 -35.49 -9.55 -32.10
C GLY A 119 -35.18 -9.25 -30.65
N THR A 120 -35.43 -10.16 -29.70
CA THR A 120 -34.98 -10.10 -28.33
C THR A 120 -33.92 -11.18 -28.06
N GLY A 121 -32.98 -10.89 -27.17
CA GLY A 121 -31.94 -11.85 -26.80
C GLY A 121 -31.21 -11.39 -25.56
N ALA A 122 -30.48 -12.30 -24.92
CA ALA A 122 -29.58 -12.03 -23.83
C ALA A 122 -28.17 -11.85 -24.38
N LEU A 123 -27.55 -10.76 -24.01
CA LEU A 123 -26.12 -10.50 -24.26
C LEU A 123 -25.32 -10.90 -23.03
N GLU A 124 -24.36 -11.76 -23.21
CA GLU A 124 -23.43 -12.19 -22.18
C GLU A 124 -22.03 -11.73 -22.54
N THR A 125 -21.34 -11.12 -21.60
CA THR A 125 -19.94 -10.73 -21.72
C THR A 125 -19.15 -11.36 -20.59
N GLY A 126 -17.85 -11.59 -20.79
CA GLY A 126 -17.04 -12.20 -19.75
C GLY A 126 -15.59 -12.39 -20.16
N ILE A 127 -14.86 -13.07 -19.27
CA ILE A 127 -13.47 -13.45 -19.52
C ILE A 127 -13.24 -14.90 -19.09
N HIS A 128 -12.67 -15.69 -19.97
CA HIS A 128 -12.44 -17.11 -19.76
C HIS A 128 -11.03 -17.54 -20.20
N ILE A 129 -10.66 -18.76 -19.84
CA ILE A 129 -9.42 -19.43 -20.25
C ILE A 129 -9.82 -20.61 -21.16
N ARG A 130 -9.12 -20.77 -22.29
CA ARG A 130 -9.33 -21.93 -23.15
C ARG A 130 -8.85 -23.21 -22.49
N THR A 131 -9.66 -24.28 -22.56
CA THR A 131 -9.32 -25.59 -22.00
C THR A 131 -8.29 -26.35 -22.83
N ALA A 132 -8.31 -26.20 -24.16
CA ALA A 132 -7.41 -26.93 -25.03
C ALA A 132 -5.92 -26.73 -24.73
N PRO A 133 -5.39 -25.48 -24.58
CA PRO A 133 -4.00 -25.26 -24.17
C PRO A 133 -3.69 -25.75 -22.76
N LEU A 134 -4.66 -25.71 -21.84
CA LEU A 134 -4.48 -26.26 -20.50
C LEU A 134 -4.29 -27.79 -20.55
N LEU A 135 -5.06 -28.49 -21.35
CA LEU A 135 -5.02 -29.93 -21.47
C LEU A 135 -3.75 -30.47 -22.14
N GLU A 136 -3.02 -29.65 -22.88
CA GLU A 136 -1.70 -29.99 -23.44
C GLU A 136 -0.66 -30.23 -22.34
N TRP A 137 -0.79 -29.56 -21.19
CA TRP A 137 0.10 -29.78 -20.06
C TRP A 137 -0.20 -31.11 -19.36
N ARG A 138 0.83 -31.96 -19.26
CA ARG A 138 0.65 -33.35 -18.82
C ARG A 138 0.67 -33.54 -17.30
N ASN A 139 1.07 -32.50 -16.53
CA ASN A 139 1.30 -32.62 -15.10
C ASN A 139 0.09 -32.23 -14.25
N TRP A 140 -1.11 -32.11 -14.84
CA TRP A 140 -2.34 -31.98 -14.07
C TRP A 140 -2.58 -33.25 -13.23
N SER A 141 -2.98 -33.10 -11.97
CA SER A 141 -3.54 -34.22 -11.21
C SER A 141 -4.84 -34.73 -11.87
N ALA A 142 -5.17 -35.99 -11.64
CA ALA A 142 -6.37 -36.58 -12.27
C ALA A 142 -7.66 -35.77 -11.94
N PRO A 143 -7.91 -35.32 -10.67
CA PRO A 143 -9.09 -34.49 -10.39
C PRO A 143 -9.05 -33.11 -11.08
N ALA A 144 -7.87 -32.47 -11.15
CA ALA A 144 -7.75 -31.18 -11.85
C ALA A 144 -8.03 -31.33 -13.35
N ARG A 145 -7.51 -32.38 -13.96
CA ARG A 145 -7.78 -32.71 -15.37
C ARG A 145 -9.27 -32.96 -15.62
N THR A 146 -9.91 -33.73 -14.74
CA THR A 146 -11.38 -33.96 -14.81
C THR A 146 -12.14 -32.63 -14.70
N PHE A 147 -11.71 -31.71 -13.86
CA PHE A 147 -12.33 -30.38 -13.79
C PHE A 147 -12.22 -29.63 -15.11
N ILE A 148 -11.02 -29.56 -15.71
CA ILE A 148 -10.81 -28.86 -16.98
C ILE A 148 -11.68 -29.50 -18.09
N GLU A 149 -11.72 -30.83 -18.18
CA GLU A 149 -12.54 -31.57 -19.16
C GLU A 149 -14.04 -31.32 -18.93
N SER A 150 -14.51 -31.17 -17.71
CA SER A 150 -15.90 -30.85 -17.37
C SER A 150 -16.34 -29.44 -17.73
N CYS A 151 -15.41 -28.48 -17.88
CA CYS A 151 -15.72 -27.11 -18.27
C CYS A 151 -16.04 -26.95 -19.78
N GLY A 152 -15.85 -27.98 -20.61
CA GLY A 152 -16.06 -27.89 -22.06
C GLY A 152 -14.92 -27.09 -22.73
N GLU A 153 -15.25 -26.11 -23.55
CA GLU A 153 -14.25 -25.32 -24.30
C GLU A 153 -13.54 -24.25 -23.44
N PHE A 154 -14.20 -23.80 -22.39
CA PHE A 154 -13.75 -22.63 -21.63
C PHE A 154 -13.91 -22.85 -20.14
N VAL A 155 -12.95 -22.30 -19.40
CA VAL A 155 -12.97 -22.20 -17.94
C VAL A 155 -13.27 -20.76 -17.56
N ASP A 156 -14.43 -20.52 -16.95
CA ASP A 156 -14.84 -19.18 -16.51
C ASP A 156 -14.08 -18.77 -15.26
N ILE A 157 -13.35 -17.64 -15.34
CA ILE A 157 -12.46 -17.16 -14.26
C ILE A 157 -13.26 -16.75 -13.03
N ARG A 158 -14.40 -16.11 -13.21
CA ARG A 158 -15.24 -15.64 -12.10
C ARG A 158 -15.82 -16.83 -11.31
N THR A 159 -16.38 -17.80 -12.00
CA THR A 159 -16.94 -19.00 -11.38
C THR A 159 -15.90 -19.75 -10.56
N ILE A 160 -14.66 -19.85 -11.06
CA ILE A 160 -13.57 -20.46 -10.29
C ILE A 160 -13.31 -19.68 -9.01
N ALA A 161 -13.15 -18.34 -9.12
CA ALA A 161 -12.82 -17.50 -7.98
C ALA A 161 -13.92 -17.52 -6.91
N GLU A 162 -15.19 -17.41 -7.31
CA GLU A 162 -16.33 -17.44 -6.41
C GLU A 162 -16.47 -18.83 -5.73
N SER A 163 -16.46 -19.92 -6.51
CA SER A 163 -16.66 -21.26 -5.97
C SER A 163 -15.49 -21.72 -5.09
N TYR A 164 -14.26 -21.43 -5.47
CA TYR A 164 -13.10 -21.74 -4.63
C TYR A 164 -13.13 -20.97 -3.32
N THR A 165 -13.45 -19.66 -3.38
CA THR A 165 -13.52 -18.82 -2.19
C THR A 165 -14.60 -19.30 -1.23
N ALA A 166 -15.78 -19.68 -1.73
CA ALA A 166 -16.85 -20.24 -0.92
C ALA A 166 -16.41 -21.53 -0.19
N ASN A 167 -15.71 -22.44 -0.89
CA ASN A 167 -15.19 -23.66 -0.28
C ASN A 167 -14.19 -23.38 0.83
N ILE A 168 -13.30 -22.43 0.62
CA ILE A 168 -12.28 -22.04 1.60
C ILE A 168 -12.91 -21.37 2.83
N LEU A 169 -13.85 -20.46 2.64
CA LEU A 169 -14.56 -19.82 3.73
C LEU A 169 -15.31 -20.85 4.57
N SER A 170 -16.09 -21.73 3.96
CA SER A 170 -16.81 -22.81 4.66
C SER A 170 -15.86 -23.70 5.47
N PHE A 171 -14.68 -24.00 4.96
CA PHE A 171 -13.68 -24.78 5.69
C PHE A 171 -13.12 -24.02 6.89
N HIS A 172 -12.80 -22.74 6.72
CA HIS A 172 -12.27 -21.93 7.81
C HIS A 172 -13.30 -21.69 8.91
N ASP A 173 -14.56 -21.49 8.54
CA ASP A 173 -15.66 -21.36 9.52
C ASP A 173 -15.83 -22.65 10.33
N TRP A 174 -15.77 -23.82 9.68
CA TRP A 174 -15.77 -25.10 10.38
C TRP A 174 -14.54 -25.24 11.29
N LEU A 175 -13.34 -24.91 10.80
CA LEU A 175 -12.11 -25.00 11.60
C LEU A 175 -12.18 -24.08 12.82
N GLN A 176 -12.68 -22.86 12.65
CA GLN A 176 -12.88 -21.93 13.77
C GLN A 176 -13.82 -22.52 14.83
N GLY A 177 -14.94 -23.12 14.41
CA GLY A 177 -15.88 -23.76 15.33
C GLY A 177 -15.25 -24.93 16.11
N GLU A 178 -14.40 -25.74 15.47
CA GLU A 178 -13.67 -26.84 16.14
C GLU A 178 -12.63 -26.31 17.15
N LEU A 179 -11.96 -25.20 16.83
CA LEU A 179 -11.01 -24.56 17.71
C LEU A 179 -11.71 -23.90 18.91
N ASP A 180 -12.82 -23.22 18.67
CA ASP A 180 -13.63 -22.59 19.72
C ASP A 180 -14.17 -23.64 20.70
N GLN A 181 -14.62 -24.80 20.19
CA GLN A 181 -15.07 -25.91 21.02
C GLN A 181 -13.93 -26.51 21.84
N PHE A 182 -12.75 -26.65 21.25
CA PHE A 182 -11.57 -27.20 21.93
C PHE A 182 -11.10 -26.28 23.05
N HIS A 183 -11.12 -24.98 22.83
CA HIS A 183 -10.69 -23.96 23.79
C HIS A 183 -11.84 -23.39 24.61
N SER A 184 -13.01 -24.06 24.64
CA SER A 184 -14.21 -23.52 25.34
C SER A 184 -13.94 -23.17 26.78
N ALA A 185 -13.23 -24.03 27.53
CA ALA A 185 -12.91 -23.79 28.93
C ALA A 185 -11.97 -22.56 29.10
N ASP A 186 -10.94 -22.42 28.25
CA ASP A 186 -9.99 -21.31 28.28
C ASP A 186 -10.70 -20.01 27.90
N LEU A 187 -11.63 -20.08 26.94
CA LEU A 187 -12.44 -18.93 26.52
C LEU A 187 -13.42 -18.49 27.61
N ASP A 188 -13.98 -19.42 28.38
CA ASP A 188 -14.86 -19.11 29.49
C ASP A 188 -14.07 -18.48 30.65
N GLU A 189 -12.85 -18.95 30.92
CA GLU A 189 -11.96 -18.34 31.92
C GLU A 189 -11.55 -16.92 31.46
N LEU A 190 -11.21 -16.74 30.20
CA LEU A 190 -10.88 -15.42 29.64
C LEU A 190 -12.06 -14.45 29.75
N ARG A 191 -13.29 -14.90 29.47
CA ARG A 191 -14.49 -14.09 29.62
C ARG A 191 -14.71 -13.68 31.07
N ALA A 192 -14.55 -14.62 32.03
CA ALA A 192 -14.67 -14.32 33.44
C ALA A 192 -13.64 -13.31 33.92
N LEU A 193 -12.40 -13.40 33.43
CA LEU A 193 -11.36 -12.43 33.70
C LEU A 193 -11.69 -11.06 33.09
N GLN A 194 -12.21 -11.04 31.89
CA GLN A 194 -12.63 -9.81 31.20
C GLN A 194 -13.82 -9.12 31.89
N GLU A 195 -14.78 -9.90 32.35
CA GLU A 195 -15.87 -9.38 33.18
C GLU A 195 -15.39 -8.81 34.51
N SER A 196 -14.45 -9.49 35.18
CA SER A 196 -13.81 -8.98 36.39
C SER A 196 -13.06 -7.69 36.14
N PHE A 197 -12.33 -7.60 35.04
CA PHE A 197 -11.63 -6.40 34.64
C PHE A 197 -12.58 -5.24 34.32
N ASN A 198 -13.65 -5.50 33.58
CA ASN A 198 -14.69 -4.50 33.27
C ASN A 198 -15.41 -4.01 34.54
N GLN A 199 -15.64 -4.90 35.54
CA GLN A 199 -16.20 -4.52 36.83
C GLN A 199 -15.23 -3.65 37.64
N LEU A 200 -13.93 -3.94 37.62
CA LEU A 200 -12.89 -3.12 38.23
C LEU A 200 -12.76 -1.77 37.56
N GLU A 201 -12.83 -1.72 36.22
CA GLU A 201 -12.82 -0.48 35.46
C GLU A 201 -14.08 0.36 35.70
N ALA A 202 -15.25 -0.26 35.78
CA ALA A 202 -16.51 0.41 36.11
C ALA A 202 -16.54 0.90 37.59
N ALA A 203 -15.87 0.18 38.49
CA ALA A 203 -15.72 0.58 39.90
C ALA A 203 -14.67 1.68 40.10
N ALA A 204 -13.69 1.77 39.24
CA ALA A 204 -12.77 2.89 39.13
C ALA A 204 -13.50 4.06 38.45
N LYS A 205 -14.34 4.79 39.20
CA LYS A 205 -14.93 6.04 38.71
C LYS A 205 -13.83 6.89 38.12
N PRO A 206 -13.94 7.32 36.84
CA PRO A 206 -12.98 8.23 36.30
C PRO A 206 -12.95 9.48 37.18
N ALA A 207 -11.81 9.75 37.80
CA ALA A 207 -11.57 11.06 38.37
C ALA A 207 -11.80 12.08 37.26
N PRO A 208 -12.49 13.20 37.52
CA PRO A 208 -12.73 14.19 36.49
C PRO A 208 -11.38 14.52 35.84
N VAL A 209 -11.32 14.34 34.54
CA VAL A 209 -10.17 14.72 33.72
C VAL A 209 -10.00 16.21 33.91
N VAL A 210 -9.10 16.60 34.81
CA VAL A 210 -8.63 17.96 34.91
C VAL A 210 -7.85 18.18 33.63
N PRO A 211 -8.29 19.11 32.74
CA PRO A 211 -7.51 19.42 31.56
C PRO A 211 -6.10 19.79 32.01
N PRO A 212 -5.04 19.33 31.31
CA PRO A 212 -3.69 19.62 31.70
C PRO A 212 -3.52 21.12 31.83
N GLN A 213 -3.18 21.58 33.05
CA GLN A 213 -2.89 22.99 33.29
C GLN A 213 -1.74 23.36 32.35
N ARG A 214 -2.03 24.35 31.52
CA ARG A 214 -1.08 25.04 30.65
C ARG A 214 0.16 25.34 31.46
N ILE A 215 1.28 24.66 31.21
CA ILE A 215 2.57 25.13 31.65
C ILE A 215 2.88 26.37 30.79
N VAL A 216 2.54 27.52 31.28
CA VAL A 216 2.93 28.77 30.68
C VAL A 216 4.43 28.92 31.01
N SER A 217 5.28 28.54 30.08
CA SER A 217 6.63 29.04 30.05
C SER A 217 6.53 30.54 29.68
N SER A 218 6.78 31.39 30.62
CA SER A 218 7.01 32.82 30.41
C SER A 218 8.25 32.99 29.53
N GLY A 219 8.05 33.25 28.28
CA GLY A 219 9.07 33.53 27.28
C GLY A 219 8.45 34.20 26.09
N GLU A 220 8.50 35.52 26.13
CA GLU A 220 8.42 36.50 25.04
C GLU A 220 7.37 36.29 23.93
N SER A 221 6.39 37.20 23.95
CA SER A 221 5.48 37.53 22.85
C SER A 221 6.25 37.76 21.56
N ALA A 222 6.09 36.84 20.64
CA ALA A 222 6.24 37.14 19.23
C ALA A 222 4.81 37.35 18.68
N ASP A 223 4.48 38.59 18.35
CA ASP A 223 3.36 38.96 17.51
C ASP A 223 3.49 38.23 16.19
N GLY A 224 2.84 37.06 16.06
CA GLY A 224 2.62 36.33 14.83
C GLY A 224 1.23 36.70 14.28
N PRO A 225 1.04 36.78 12.98
CA PRO A 225 -0.12 37.42 12.38
C PRO A 225 -1.40 36.68 12.70
N GLU A 226 -2.28 37.29 13.48
CA GLU A 226 -3.68 36.85 13.69
C GLU A 226 -4.53 36.85 12.40
N GLN A 227 -3.94 37.15 11.25
CA GLN A 227 -4.66 37.40 9.99
C GLN A 227 -4.87 36.16 9.10
N GLU A 228 -4.29 35.00 9.36
CA GLU A 228 -4.40 33.83 8.45
C GLU A 228 -5.53 32.84 8.78
N PHE A 229 -6.21 32.98 9.91
CA PHE A 229 -7.25 32.04 10.36
C PHE A 229 -8.69 32.41 9.98
N SER A 230 -8.90 33.44 9.21
CA SER A 230 -10.25 33.71 8.71
C SER A 230 -10.51 32.85 7.48
N PHE A 231 -11.37 31.82 7.61
CA PHE A 231 -12.18 31.41 6.48
C PHE A 231 -12.79 32.70 5.91
N ALA A 232 -12.51 33.04 4.65
CA ALA A 232 -13.18 34.16 4.02
C ALA A 232 -14.68 34.00 4.27
N LEU A 233 -15.31 34.97 4.92
CA LEU A 233 -16.70 34.92 5.38
C LEU A 233 -17.68 34.40 4.31
N ASP A 234 -17.40 34.65 3.02
CA ASP A 234 -18.15 34.18 1.87
C ASP A 234 -18.12 32.64 1.68
N ARG A 235 -17.06 31.96 2.12
CA ARG A 235 -16.99 30.50 2.05
C ARG A 235 -17.61 29.82 3.27
N ALA A 236 -17.62 30.45 4.44
CA ALA A 236 -18.24 29.91 5.64
C ALA A 236 -19.74 29.70 5.45
N ALA A 237 -20.46 30.70 4.92
CA ALA A 237 -21.89 30.60 4.65
C ALA A 237 -22.22 29.51 3.62
N THR A 238 -21.38 29.35 2.60
CA THR A 238 -21.56 28.29 1.59
C THR A 238 -21.32 26.91 2.19
N LEU A 239 -20.31 26.77 3.06
CA LEU A 239 -19.98 25.53 3.76
C LEU A 239 -21.12 25.12 4.70
N ASP A 240 -21.63 26.07 5.50
CA ASP A 240 -22.75 25.82 6.41
C ASP A 240 -24.04 25.47 5.67
N ALA A 241 -24.33 26.12 4.54
CA ALA A 241 -25.46 25.77 3.70
C ALA A 241 -25.35 24.34 3.15
N ALA A 242 -24.19 23.96 2.66
CA ALA A 242 -23.93 22.59 2.18
C ALA A 242 -24.02 21.56 3.31
N ALA A 243 -23.48 21.89 4.49
CA ALA A 243 -23.56 21.02 5.69
C ALA A 243 -25.00 20.83 6.16
N ASN A 244 -25.81 21.89 6.17
CA ASN A 244 -27.21 21.77 6.50
C ASN A 244 -27.99 20.96 5.46
N ALA A 245 -27.70 21.12 4.16
CA ALA A 245 -28.29 20.27 3.12
C ALA A 245 -27.95 18.79 3.33
N LEU A 246 -26.69 18.49 3.72
CA LEU A 246 -26.24 17.15 4.03
C LEU A 246 -26.95 16.58 5.27
N LEU A 247 -27.15 17.39 6.32
CA LEU A 247 -27.87 16.99 7.53
C LEU A 247 -29.32 16.56 7.23
N HIS A 248 -29.98 17.20 6.27
CA HIS A 248 -31.33 16.80 5.82
C HIS A 248 -31.33 15.45 5.06
N LYS A 249 -30.19 14.95 4.64
CA LYS A 249 -30.02 13.62 4.02
C LYS A 249 -29.72 12.52 5.02
N VAL A 250 -29.45 12.86 6.28
CA VAL A 250 -29.32 11.88 7.35
C VAL A 250 -30.67 11.22 7.56
N ARG A 251 -30.73 9.92 7.39
CA ARG A 251 -31.96 9.13 7.46
C ARG A 251 -31.75 7.87 8.25
N GLU A 252 -32.85 7.28 8.70
CA GLU A 252 -32.78 5.95 9.28
C GLU A 252 -32.32 4.93 8.23
N ILE A 253 -31.38 4.08 8.62
CA ILE A 253 -30.83 3.02 7.79
C ILE A 253 -31.34 1.69 8.33
N GLU A 254 -32.37 1.18 7.69
CA GLU A 254 -32.81 -0.19 7.90
C GLU A 254 -31.73 -1.12 7.31
N LEU A 255 -31.00 -1.81 8.17
CA LEU A 255 -30.01 -2.78 7.69
C LEU A 255 -30.73 -3.98 7.09
N GLU A 256 -30.14 -4.54 6.04
CA GLU A 256 -30.54 -5.86 5.57
C GLU A 256 -30.53 -6.80 6.79
N PRO A 257 -31.66 -7.46 7.11
CA PRO A 257 -31.63 -8.47 8.16
C PRO A 257 -30.52 -9.45 7.76
N GLN A 258 -29.51 -9.59 8.62
CA GLN A 258 -28.51 -10.63 8.41
C GLN A 258 -29.35 -11.90 8.21
N ARG A 259 -29.49 -12.33 6.97
CA ARG A 259 -30.05 -13.64 6.65
C ARG A 259 -29.16 -14.55 7.45
N GLY A 260 -29.73 -15.12 8.50
CA GLY A 260 -29.03 -16.12 9.27
C GLY A 260 -28.65 -17.19 8.26
N ASP A 261 -27.38 -17.22 7.88
CA ASP A 261 -26.79 -18.17 6.94
C ASP A 261 -26.77 -19.58 7.54
N GLY A 262 -27.72 -19.88 8.42
CA GLY A 262 -27.78 -21.14 9.14
C GLY A 262 -26.63 -21.33 10.13
N PHE A 263 -25.74 -20.33 10.27
CA PHE A 263 -24.76 -20.32 11.34
C PHE A 263 -25.46 -19.92 12.63
N PRO A 264 -25.43 -20.76 13.66
CA PRO A 264 -25.84 -20.33 14.99
C PRO A 264 -24.89 -19.18 15.37
N SER A 265 -25.35 -17.93 15.20
CA SER A 265 -24.65 -16.80 15.77
C SER A 265 -24.93 -16.77 17.28
N GLU A 266 -24.39 -17.73 17.97
CA GLU A 266 -24.16 -17.65 19.40
C GLU A 266 -22.94 -16.75 19.64
N ARG A 267 -23.04 -15.49 19.18
CA ARG A 267 -22.24 -14.47 19.81
C ARG A 267 -22.75 -14.34 21.23
N PRO A 268 -21.87 -14.50 22.23
CA PRO A 268 -22.27 -14.32 23.62
C PRO A 268 -22.94 -12.93 23.75
N PRO A 269 -24.00 -12.85 24.59
CA PRO A 269 -24.74 -11.59 24.78
C PRO A 269 -23.91 -10.41 25.35
N GLY A 270 -22.63 -10.56 25.58
CA GLY A 270 -21.73 -9.52 26.06
C GLY A 270 -20.90 -8.79 24.96
N ALA A 271 -21.08 -9.12 23.67
CA ALA A 271 -20.35 -8.47 22.57
C ALA A 271 -21.10 -7.30 21.92
N THR A 272 -22.18 -6.82 22.52
CA THR A 272 -22.83 -5.57 22.13
C THR A 272 -21.98 -4.40 22.62
N LEU A 273 -21.34 -3.70 21.68
CA LEU A 273 -20.75 -2.41 21.96
C LEU A 273 -21.82 -1.49 22.55
N THR A 274 -21.52 -0.77 23.61
CA THR A 274 -22.39 0.30 24.09
C THR A 274 -22.48 1.40 23.05
N ASP A 275 -23.56 2.19 23.03
CA ASP A 275 -23.71 3.33 22.12
C ASP A 275 -22.47 4.23 22.17
N GLN A 276 -21.88 4.41 23.34
CA GLN A 276 -20.68 5.21 23.53
C GLN A 276 -19.41 4.55 22.91
N GLN A 277 -19.31 3.23 22.91
CA GLN A 277 -18.25 2.49 22.23
C GLN A 277 -18.47 2.47 20.72
N MET A 278 -19.74 2.44 20.26
CA MET A 278 -20.09 2.52 18.85
C MET A 278 -19.88 3.93 18.28
N LEU A 279 -20.08 4.98 19.07
CA LEU A 279 -19.76 6.36 18.72
C LEU A 279 -18.24 6.61 18.57
N SER A 280 -17.41 5.78 19.20
CA SER A 280 -15.94 5.83 19.05
C SER A 280 -15.43 5.00 17.86
N VAL A 281 -16.28 4.19 17.23
CA VAL A 281 -15.91 3.41 16.04
C VAL A 281 -16.08 4.33 14.80
N PRO A 282 -15.03 4.55 14.02
CA PRO A 282 -15.16 5.31 12.80
C PRO A 282 -16.10 4.57 11.84
N LEU A 283 -17.00 5.32 11.23
CA LEU A 283 -17.88 4.96 10.13
C LEU A 283 -18.05 3.45 9.89
N VAL A 284 -19.20 2.91 10.25
CA VAL A 284 -19.52 1.52 9.93
C VAL A 284 -20.21 1.48 8.56
N TRP A 285 -19.55 0.88 7.60
CA TRP A 285 -20.18 0.51 6.34
C TRP A 285 -21.24 -0.57 6.61
N ALA A 286 -22.44 -0.31 6.16
CA ALA A 286 -23.54 -1.24 6.25
C ALA A 286 -24.20 -1.39 4.89
N THR A 287 -24.95 -2.46 4.70
CA THR A 287 -25.83 -2.64 3.55
C THR A 287 -27.25 -2.39 4.00
N ASP A 288 -27.96 -1.47 3.33
CA ASP A 288 -29.37 -1.20 3.64
C ASP A 288 -30.27 -2.34 3.13
N ALA A 289 -31.54 -2.30 3.53
CA ALA A 289 -32.54 -3.33 3.16
C ALA A 289 -32.74 -3.45 1.63
N GLN A 290 -32.24 -2.50 0.85
CA GLN A 290 -32.24 -2.50 -0.61
C GLN A 290 -30.92 -2.97 -1.22
N GLY A 291 -29.98 -3.43 -0.41
CA GLY A 291 -28.66 -3.91 -0.88
C GLY A 291 -27.67 -2.80 -1.25
N ARG A 292 -27.94 -1.54 -0.88
CA ARG A 292 -27.09 -0.38 -1.16
C ARG A 292 -26.16 -0.12 0.02
N ARG A 293 -24.99 0.42 -0.24
CA ARG A 293 -24.06 0.84 0.82
C ARG A 293 -24.59 2.06 1.57
N ALA A 294 -24.47 2.05 2.88
CA ALA A 294 -24.82 3.13 3.76
C ALA A 294 -23.79 3.30 4.86
N PHE A 295 -23.65 4.50 5.39
CA PHE A 295 -22.74 4.85 6.48
C PHE A 295 -23.54 5.20 7.71
N VAL A 296 -23.48 4.33 8.71
CA VAL A 296 -24.18 4.51 9.98
C VAL A 296 -23.24 5.18 10.98
N PHE A 297 -23.67 6.27 11.59
CA PHE A 297 -22.89 6.99 12.58
C PHE A 297 -23.71 7.58 13.74
N ILE A 298 -25.07 7.47 13.71
CA ILE A 298 -25.94 7.82 14.84
C ILE A 298 -26.72 6.58 15.27
N TYR A 299 -26.75 6.34 16.57
CA TYR A 299 -27.46 5.24 17.21
C TYR A 299 -28.35 5.83 18.29
N ASN A 300 -29.66 5.74 18.11
CA ASN A 300 -30.65 6.31 19.03
C ASN A 300 -31.77 5.28 19.23
N ASP A 301 -32.00 4.84 20.48
CA ASP A 301 -33.07 3.91 20.88
C ASP A 301 -33.23 2.66 19.97
N GLY A 302 -32.12 2.12 19.50
CA GLY A 302 -32.09 0.96 18.61
C GLY A 302 -32.26 1.28 17.13
N ALA A 303 -32.63 2.52 16.78
CA ALA A 303 -32.61 3.02 15.41
C ALA A 303 -31.18 3.46 15.01
N ARG A 304 -30.90 3.36 13.73
CA ARG A 304 -29.59 3.67 13.15
C ARG A 304 -29.76 4.70 12.07
N PHE A 305 -29.06 5.82 12.19
CA PHE A 305 -29.13 6.89 11.21
C PHE A 305 -27.77 7.10 10.57
N GLY A 306 -27.80 7.51 9.31
CA GLY A 306 -26.60 7.71 8.54
C GLY A 306 -26.85 8.27 7.17
N LEU A 307 -25.86 8.17 6.30
CA LEU A 307 -25.87 8.63 4.92
C LEU A 307 -25.83 7.45 3.96
N ASP A 308 -26.56 7.53 2.86
CA ASP A 308 -26.35 6.63 1.73
C ASP A 308 -25.07 6.97 0.99
N GLU A 309 -24.72 6.16 -0.01
CA GLU A 309 -23.45 6.29 -0.75
C GLU A 309 -23.34 7.64 -1.48
N GLU A 310 -24.46 8.18 -2.01
CA GLU A 310 -24.49 9.46 -2.70
C GLU A 310 -24.28 10.62 -1.71
N ALA A 311 -25.01 10.64 -0.61
CA ALA A 311 -24.87 11.66 0.42
C ALA A 311 -23.50 11.58 1.13
N PHE A 312 -22.92 10.39 1.26
CA PHE A 312 -21.57 10.23 1.77
C PHE A 312 -20.52 10.81 0.80
N ALA A 313 -20.68 10.58 -0.51
CA ALA A 313 -19.81 11.20 -1.51
C ALA A 313 -19.91 12.74 -1.48
N GLU A 314 -21.08 13.31 -1.21
CA GLU A 314 -21.24 14.75 -1.00
C GLU A 314 -20.51 15.24 0.27
N MET A 315 -20.56 14.47 1.35
CA MET A 315 -19.78 14.76 2.55
C MET A 315 -18.26 14.77 2.25
N GLN A 316 -17.80 13.80 1.46
CA GLN A 316 -16.41 13.79 1.02
C GLN A 316 -16.06 15.00 0.14
N ALA A 317 -16.93 15.38 -0.79
CA ALA A 317 -16.75 16.59 -1.59
C ALA A 317 -16.73 17.87 -0.74
N LEU A 318 -17.53 17.92 0.33
CA LEU A 318 -17.52 19.00 1.30
C LEU A 318 -16.15 19.09 2.00
N THR A 319 -15.63 17.99 2.52
CA THR A 319 -14.30 17.95 3.16
C THR A 319 -13.18 18.32 2.18
N GLU A 320 -13.25 17.86 0.94
CA GLU A 320 -12.30 18.27 -0.11
C GLU A 320 -12.37 19.77 -0.42
N SER A 321 -13.55 20.37 -0.34
CA SER A 321 -13.71 21.82 -0.54
C SER A 321 -13.00 22.63 0.56
N VAL A 322 -13.01 22.13 1.80
CA VAL A 322 -12.28 22.72 2.93
C VAL A 322 -10.76 22.58 2.74
N LEU A 323 -10.30 21.41 2.29
CA LEU A 323 -8.88 21.16 2.01
C LEU A 323 -8.31 22.00 0.86
N LYS A 324 -9.16 22.63 0.03
CA LYS A 324 -8.71 23.63 -0.96
C LYS A 324 -8.28 24.95 -0.34
N SER A 325 -8.59 25.20 0.92
CA SER A 325 -8.06 26.36 1.64
C SER A 325 -6.60 26.13 2.04
N ASP A 326 -5.78 27.16 1.93
CA ASP A 326 -4.33 27.07 2.15
C ASP A 326 -4.00 26.60 3.58
N TRP A 327 -4.72 27.12 4.56
CA TRP A 327 -4.55 26.71 5.95
C TRP A 327 -4.91 25.23 6.18
N ALA A 328 -6.11 24.78 5.78
CA ALA A 328 -6.53 23.41 6.04
C ALA A 328 -5.65 22.38 5.31
N SER A 329 -5.25 22.67 4.07
CA SER A 329 -4.37 21.77 3.30
C SER A 329 -3.01 21.56 3.96
N ARG A 330 -2.50 22.56 4.67
CA ARG A 330 -1.21 22.48 5.34
C ARG A 330 -1.28 21.88 6.74
N THR A 331 -2.41 22.01 7.44
CA THR A 331 -2.49 21.73 8.87
C THR A 331 -3.43 20.60 9.26
N LEU A 332 -4.41 20.28 8.43
CA LEU A 332 -5.44 19.27 8.71
C LEU A 332 -5.38 18.11 7.71
N SER A 333 -5.63 16.90 8.18
CA SER A 333 -5.83 15.73 7.34
C SER A 333 -7.27 15.64 6.85
N ARG A 334 -7.47 14.86 5.79
CA ARG A 334 -8.81 14.49 5.33
C ARG A 334 -9.56 13.74 6.43
N GLY A 335 -8.91 12.79 7.10
CA GLY A 335 -9.50 11.99 8.16
C GLY A 335 -9.98 12.84 9.35
N PHE A 336 -9.20 13.84 9.76
CA PHE A 336 -9.61 14.79 10.79
C PHE A 336 -10.88 15.57 10.38
N LEU A 337 -10.92 16.07 9.16
CA LEU A 337 -12.08 16.82 8.67
C LEU A 337 -13.32 15.93 8.54
N GLU A 338 -13.19 14.72 8.00
CA GLU A 338 -14.31 13.77 7.93
C GLU A 338 -14.87 13.46 9.32
N LYS A 339 -14.00 13.18 10.31
CA LYS A 339 -14.41 12.98 11.71
C LYS A 339 -15.12 14.22 12.30
N THR A 340 -14.59 15.40 12.02
CA THR A 340 -15.19 16.65 12.50
C THR A 340 -16.58 16.88 11.88
N VAL A 341 -16.74 16.65 10.58
CA VAL A 341 -18.04 16.75 9.89
C VAL A 341 -19.03 15.72 10.43
N ILE A 342 -18.62 14.46 10.60
CA ILE A 342 -19.46 13.40 11.15
C ILE A 342 -19.92 13.76 12.58
N LYS A 343 -18.99 14.21 13.42
CA LYS A 343 -19.29 14.66 14.76
C LYS A 343 -20.27 15.83 14.76
N TRP A 344 -20.07 16.80 13.85
CA TRP A 344 -20.99 17.91 13.70
C TRP A 344 -22.39 17.45 13.27
N LEU A 345 -22.48 16.48 12.34
CA LEU A 345 -23.76 15.87 11.94
C LEU A 345 -24.45 15.15 13.13
N GLN A 346 -23.69 14.43 13.95
CA GLN A 346 -24.19 13.78 15.17
C GLN A 346 -24.72 14.81 16.16
N ASP A 347 -23.92 15.85 16.45
CA ASP A 347 -24.25 16.89 17.43
C ASP A 347 -25.40 17.80 16.96
N SER A 348 -25.64 17.90 15.62
CA SER A 348 -26.67 18.76 15.02
C SER A 348 -27.94 18.00 14.64
N PHE A 349 -27.95 16.67 14.73
CA PHE A 349 -29.10 15.85 14.39
C PHE A 349 -30.24 16.11 15.38
N GLU A 350 -31.43 16.43 14.85
CA GLU A 350 -32.63 16.77 15.64
C GLU A 350 -32.51 18.00 16.57
N VAL A 351 -31.47 18.83 16.37
CA VAL A 351 -31.24 20.06 17.15
C VAL A 351 -31.68 21.27 16.35
N GLU A 352 -32.49 22.17 16.95
CA GLU A 352 -32.97 23.38 16.31
C GLU A 352 -31.89 24.48 16.24
N ASP A 353 -31.15 24.70 17.33
CA ASP A 353 -30.08 25.72 17.42
C ASP A 353 -28.73 25.10 17.11
N ARG A 354 -28.34 25.08 15.84
CA ARG A 354 -27.17 24.41 15.33
C ARG A 354 -25.97 25.36 15.29
N LYS A 355 -24.81 24.84 15.69
CA LYS A 355 -23.55 25.57 15.52
C LYS A 355 -23.14 25.58 14.05
N SER A 356 -22.43 26.61 13.62
CA SER A 356 -21.79 26.66 12.31
C SER A 356 -20.75 25.53 12.17
N LEU A 357 -20.78 24.77 11.08
CA LEU A 357 -19.75 23.79 10.77
C LEU A 357 -18.40 24.49 10.51
N ALA A 358 -18.42 25.63 9.81
CA ALA A 358 -17.22 26.40 9.54
C ALA A 358 -16.53 26.86 10.83
N GLU A 359 -17.30 27.36 11.82
CA GLU A 359 -16.76 27.72 13.14
C GLU A 359 -16.27 26.49 13.91
N THR A 360 -16.97 25.36 13.81
CA THR A 360 -16.55 24.11 14.46
C THR A 360 -15.22 23.62 13.89
N ILE A 361 -15.08 23.57 12.56
CA ILE A 361 -13.81 23.17 11.92
C ILE A 361 -12.68 24.14 12.31
N ALA A 362 -12.95 25.45 12.28
CA ALA A 362 -11.95 26.45 12.63
C ALA A 362 -11.52 26.37 14.11
N LYS A 363 -12.45 26.05 15.00
CA LYS A 363 -12.18 25.87 16.44
C LYS A 363 -11.43 24.58 16.69
N ASP A 364 -12.00 23.44 16.29
CA ASP A 364 -11.43 22.12 16.56
C ASP A 364 -10.07 21.95 15.87
N GLY A 365 -9.93 22.53 14.65
CA GLY A 365 -8.66 22.55 13.95
C GLY A 365 -7.58 23.35 14.69
N ARG A 366 -7.90 24.55 15.19
CA ARG A 366 -6.95 25.34 16.00
C ARG A 366 -6.53 24.64 17.30
N GLU A 367 -7.46 23.95 17.92
CA GLU A 367 -7.17 23.18 19.15
C GLU A 367 -6.34 21.91 18.86
N ALA A 368 -6.48 21.32 17.68
CA ALA A 368 -5.76 20.12 17.26
C ALA A 368 -4.36 20.42 16.71
N VAL A 369 -4.17 21.57 16.06
CA VAL A 369 -2.88 21.95 15.46
C VAL A 369 -1.86 22.25 16.55
N ARG A 370 -0.74 21.57 16.48
CA ARG A 370 0.40 21.69 17.41
C ARG A 370 1.70 21.56 16.63
N SER A 371 2.80 22.04 17.22
CA SER A 371 4.14 21.76 16.67
C SER A 371 4.52 20.33 17.01
N LEU A 372 4.54 19.46 15.99
CA LEU A 372 4.76 18.04 16.14
C LEU A 372 6.05 17.61 15.42
N GLU A 373 6.67 16.55 15.92
CA GLU A 373 7.80 15.87 15.30
C GLU A 373 7.42 14.40 15.02
N LEU A 374 7.51 13.98 13.78
CA LEU A 374 7.45 12.56 13.39
C LEU A 374 8.87 12.01 13.35
N TRP A 375 9.11 10.87 14.00
CA TRP A 375 10.32 10.08 13.89
C TRP A 375 10.01 8.75 13.20
N ALA A 376 10.48 8.58 11.97
CA ALA A 376 10.28 7.37 11.17
C ALA A 376 11.58 6.55 11.12
N PRO A 377 11.70 5.47 11.92
CA PRO A 377 12.92 4.66 11.99
C PRO A 377 13.25 3.99 10.66
N ILE A 378 14.56 3.92 10.36
CA ILE A 378 15.11 3.31 9.14
C ILE A 378 15.85 2.03 9.51
N ALA A 379 15.42 0.90 8.96
CA ALA A 379 16.16 -0.35 9.07
C ALA A 379 17.44 -0.30 8.24
N ASN A 380 18.50 -0.94 8.74
CA ASN A 380 19.77 -1.16 8.03
C ASN A 380 20.51 0.14 7.64
N LEU A 381 20.30 1.22 8.38
CA LEU A 381 21.03 2.48 8.25
C LEU A 381 21.61 2.89 9.60
N GLU A 382 22.88 3.22 9.64
CA GLU A 382 23.54 3.86 10.76
C GLU A 382 24.11 5.20 10.31
N VAL A 383 23.93 6.24 11.13
CA VAL A 383 24.46 7.59 10.86
C VAL A 383 25.31 8.04 12.03
N GLN A 384 26.51 8.53 11.73
CA GLN A 384 27.42 9.03 12.77
C GLN A 384 26.99 10.40 13.28
N ASN A 385 26.55 11.27 12.38
CA ASN A 385 26.07 12.62 12.69
C ASN A 385 24.72 12.82 11.99
N SER A 386 23.84 13.63 12.59
CA SER A 386 22.61 14.03 11.92
C SER A 386 22.89 14.94 10.72
N PHE A 387 21.97 14.90 9.75
CA PHE A 387 22.04 15.73 8.54
C PHE A 387 20.65 15.96 7.96
N THR A 388 20.51 17.03 7.19
CA THR A 388 19.25 17.41 6.56
C THR A 388 19.15 16.91 5.12
N VAL A 389 17.93 16.55 4.71
CA VAL A 389 17.54 16.27 3.32
C VAL A 389 16.24 17.02 3.05
N GLY A 390 16.34 18.19 2.46
CA GLY A 390 15.20 19.10 2.27
C GLY A 390 14.53 19.49 3.61
N PRO A 391 13.21 19.25 3.76
CA PRO A 391 12.48 19.63 4.98
C PRO A 391 12.65 18.63 6.12
N ALA A 392 13.38 17.54 5.92
CA ALA A 392 13.57 16.49 6.92
C ALA A 392 15.02 16.43 7.43
N GLU A 393 15.20 15.93 8.63
CA GLU A 393 16.49 15.59 9.23
C GLU A 393 16.61 14.06 9.30
N VAL A 394 17.81 13.53 9.12
CA VAL A 394 18.13 12.13 9.42
C VAL A 394 19.00 12.11 10.68
N ALA A 395 18.50 11.51 11.74
CA ALA A 395 19.14 11.49 13.05
C ALA A 395 18.98 10.12 13.73
N THR A 396 19.82 9.85 14.74
CA THR A 396 19.75 8.61 15.52
C THR A 396 18.80 8.75 16.71
N ILE A 397 17.92 7.78 16.93
CA ILE A 397 17.09 7.67 18.14
C ILE A 397 18.00 7.25 19.29
N THR A 398 18.37 8.20 20.13
CA THR A 398 19.34 7.96 21.22
C THR A 398 18.65 7.49 22.50
N LYS A 399 19.41 6.77 23.33
CA LYS A 399 18.96 6.38 24.67
C LYS A 399 18.55 7.59 25.50
N ALA A 400 19.33 8.67 25.47
CA ALA A 400 19.06 9.90 26.23
C ALA A 400 17.73 10.56 25.82
N MET A 401 17.37 10.51 24.53
CA MET A 401 16.09 11.00 24.03
C MET A 401 14.94 10.20 24.64
N ILE A 402 15.01 8.86 24.59
CA ILE A 402 13.96 7.98 25.13
C ILE A 402 13.83 8.18 26.64
N GLU A 403 14.93 8.26 27.40
CA GLU A 403 14.92 8.51 28.84
C GLU A 403 14.30 9.88 29.22
N LYS A 404 14.57 10.90 28.41
CA LYS A 404 13.95 12.22 28.58
C LYS A 404 12.44 12.15 28.40
N LEU A 405 11.96 11.48 27.31
CA LEU A 405 10.53 11.32 27.04
C LEU A 405 9.83 10.50 28.14
N GLU A 406 10.47 9.43 28.62
CA GLU A 406 9.96 8.62 29.74
C GLU A 406 9.81 9.45 31.01
N SER A 407 10.83 10.24 31.35
CA SER A 407 10.81 11.12 32.55
C SER A 407 9.67 12.14 32.44
N GLN A 408 9.43 12.70 31.26
CA GLN A 408 8.33 13.63 31.02
C GLN A 408 6.98 12.95 31.17
N ALA A 409 6.80 11.75 30.58
CA ALA A 409 5.56 10.98 30.68
C ALA A 409 5.25 10.57 32.14
N LEU A 410 6.25 10.11 32.88
CA LEU A 410 6.12 9.77 34.30
C LEU A 410 5.78 10.98 35.16
N GLY A 411 6.30 12.17 34.84
CA GLY A 411 5.93 13.42 35.50
C GLY A 411 4.48 13.84 35.25
N SER A 412 3.97 13.58 34.03
CA SER A 412 2.62 14.00 33.63
C SER A 412 1.53 13.03 34.09
N ALA A 413 1.81 11.73 34.21
CA ALA A 413 0.85 10.71 34.58
C ALA A 413 1.43 9.67 35.56
N PRO A 414 1.75 10.09 36.81
CA PRO A 414 2.40 9.19 37.77
C PRO A 414 1.56 7.95 38.15
N GLN A 415 0.24 8.02 38.01
CA GLN A 415 -0.66 6.90 38.30
C GLN A 415 -0.58 5.75 37.26
N GLN A 416 -0.04 6.02 36.08
CA GLN A 416 0.11 5.05 34.97
C GLN A 416 1.56 4.55 34.86
N ARG A 417 2.33 4.59 35.93
CA ARG A 417 3.78 4.32 35.93
C ARG A 417 4.13 3.01 35.24
N ASP A 418 3.48 1.91 35.58
CA ASP A 418 3.81 0.58 35.06
C ASP A 418 3.52 0.48 33.55
N SER A 419 2.43 1.05 33.09
CA SER A 419 2.09 1.13 31.66
C SER A 419 3.10 2.00 30.89
N ILE A 420 3.51 3.13 31.46
CA ILE A 420 4.51 4.02 30.86
C ILE A 420 5.85 3.31 30.76
N VAL A 421 6.33 2.70 31.85
CA VAL A 421 7.60 1.94 31.85
C VAL A 421 7.54 0.78 30.84
N GLY A 422 6.42 0.05 30.78
CA GLY A 422 6.22 -1.03 29.80
C GLY A 422 6.29 -0.53 28.35
N LEU A 423 5.67 0.62 28.05
CA LEU A 423 5.74 1.27 26.74
C LEU A 423 7.18 1.68 26.39
N PHE A 424 7.88 2.36 27.31
CA PHE A 424 9.24 2.83 27.05
C PHE A 424 10.27 1.70 26.96
N ASN A 425 10.05 0.56 27.60
CA ASN A 425 10.83 -0.65 27.37
C ASN A 425 10.65 -1.16 25.92
N LYS A 426 9.41 -1.23 25.43
CA LYS A 426 9.15 -1.59 24.03
C LYS A 426 9.79 -0.61 23.04
N LEU A 427 9.77 0.69 23.33
CA LEU A 427 10.42 1.70 22.50
C LEU A 427 11.96 1.53 22.50
N ARG A 428 12.57 1.21 23.64
CA ARG A 428 14.01 0.92 23.71
C ARG A 428 14.36 -0.31 22.87
N ASP A 429 13.62 -1.39 23.06
CA ASP A 429 13.88 -2.65 22.37
C ASP A 429 13.64 -2.53 20.85
N GLY A 430 12.63 -1.76 20.44
CA GLY A 430 12.22 -1.67 19.04
C GLY A 430 12.85 -0.52 18.24
N MET A 431 13.32 0.55 18.88
CA MET A 431 13.71 1.78 18.15
C MET A 431 15.06 2.39 18.60
N GLN A 432 15.59 2.05 19.77
CA GLN A 432 16.83 2.63 20.24
C GLN A 432 18.01 2.30 19.33
N GLY A 433 18.79 3.29 18.95
CA GLY A 433 19.95 3.13 18.08
C GLY A 433 19.66 3.20 16.59
N PHE A 434 18.39 3.16 16.18
CA PHE A 434 18.03 3.32 14.77
C PHE A 434 18.26 4.74 14.28
N ALA A 435 18.74 4.88 13.06
CA ALA A 435 18.57 6.11 12.31
C ALA A 435 17.08 6.31 12.00
N ALA A 436 16.61 7.55 11.99
CA ALA A 436 15.23 7.89 11.67
C ALA A 436 15.19 9.13 10.78
N VAL A 437 14.17 9.20 9.92
CA VAL A 437 13.79 10.48 9.30
C VAL A 437 12.96 11.25 10.29
N VAL A 438 13.37 12.46 10.59
CA VAL A 438 12.68 13.39 11.48
C VAL A 438 12.03 14.49 10.65
N PHE A 439 10.72 14.63 10.79
CA PHE A 439 9.95 15.64 10.10
C PHE A 439 9.15 16.46 11.10
N LYS A 440 9.20 17.78 10.99
CA LYS A 440 8.51 18.72 11.87
C LYS A 440 7.43 19.45 11.08
N LEU A 441 6.27 19.56 11.69
CA LEU A 441 5.14 20.25 11.09
C LEU A 441 4.21 20.81 12.19
N ASP A 442 3.71 22.02 11.97
CA ASP A 442 2.61 22.57 12.76
C ASP A 442 1.29 22.09 12.13
N ALA A 443 0.76 20.98 12.66
CA ALA A 443 -0.39 20.29 12.11
C ALA A 443 -1.11 19.48 13.21
N GLU A 444 -2.27 18.91 12.82
CA GLU A 444 -2.88 17.88 13.65
C GLU A 444 -2.18 16.52 13.47
N ALA A 445 -2.46 15.56 14.35
CA ALA A 445 -1.68 14.33 14.46
C ALA A 445 -1.72 13.44 13.20
N GLU A 446 -2.88 13.26 12.58
CA GLU A 446 -2.99 12.42 11.37
C GLU A 446 -2.29 13.09 10.18
N LYS A 447 -2.33 14.42 10.10
CA LYS A 447 -1.68 15.18 9.02
C LYS A 447 -0.16 15.00 9.04
N ILE A 448 0.46 15.10 10.22
CA ILE A 448 1.91 14.88 10.31
C ILE A 448 2.27 13.41 10.03
N GLU A 449 1.43 12.44 10.41
CA GLU A 449 1.64 11.03 10.07
C GLU A 449 1.58 10.79 8.56
N GLU A 450 0.57 11.34 7.88
CA GLU A 450 0.40 11.23 6.43
C GLU A 450 1.59 11.88 5.69
N ASP A 451 1.79 13.17 5.88
CA ASP A 451 2.82 13.95 5.17
C ASP A 451 4.22 13.47 5.54
N GLY A 452 4.48 13.25 6.82
CA GLY A 452 5.78 12.84 7.32
C GLY A 452 6.16 11.43 6.85
N THR A 453 5.20 10.50 6.76
CA THR A 453 5.44 9.16 6.21
C THR A 453 5.78 9.21 4.72
N VAL A 454 5.08 10.04 3.95
CA VAL A 454 5.39 10.25 2.53
C VAL A 454 6.79 10.83 2.36
N ILE A 455 7.12 11.88 3.13
CA ILE A 455 8.44 12.50 3.11
C ILE A 455 9.52 11.51 3.54
N ALA A 456 9.29 10.73 4.58
CA ALA A 456 10.24 9.73 5.05
C ALA A 456 10.53 8.67 3.98
N ARG A 457 9.50 8.17 3.28
CA ARG A 457 9.67 7.21 2.16
C ARG A 457 10.52 7.81 1.03
N ILE A 458 10.29 9.07 0.68
CA ILE A 458 11.04 9.78 -0.36
C ILE A 458 12.50 9.98 0.07
N VAL A 459 12.74 10.42 1.30
CA VAL A 459 14.09 10.60 1.85
C VAL A 459 14.86 9.29 1.84
N VAL A 460 14.26 8.19 2.29
CA VAL A 460 14.88 6.86 2.26
C VAL A 460 15.16 6.42 0.82
N ALA A 461 14.26 6.67 -0.13
CA ALA A 461 14.49 6.37 -1.53
C ALA A 461 15.67 7.19 -2.09
N PHE A 462 15.78 8.47 -1.77
CA PHE A 462 16.91 9.30 -2.17
C PHE A 462 18.22 8.84 -1.52
N LEU A 463 18.21 8.44 -0.27
CA LEU A 463 19.39 7.86 0.38
C LEU A 463 19.86 6.60 -0.33
N ARG A 464 18.94 5.74 -0.81
CA ARG A 464 19.32 4.55 -1.59
C ARG A 464 20.08 4.90 -2.86
N PHE A 465 19.75 6.00 -3.52
CA PHE A 465 20.47 6.46 -4.70
C PHE A 465 21.96 6.71 -4.44
N PHE A 466 22.30 7.18 -3.23
CA PHE A 466 23.70 7.43 -2.83
C PHE A 466 24.35 6.23 -2.13
N SER A 467 23.62 5.15 -1.88
CA SER A 467 24.13 3.96 -1.20
C SER A 467 25.02 3.11 -2.11
N PRO A 468 25.97 2.34 -1.56
CA PRO A 468 26.82 1.47 -2.36
C PRO A 468 26.07 0.53 -3.31
N PRO A 469 24.92 -0.08 -2.94
CA PRO A 469 24.15 -0.91 -3.87
C PRO A 469 23.66 -0.18 -5.12
N ALA A 470 23.54 1.15 -5.12
CA ALA A 470 23.13 1.91 -6.30
C ALA A 470 24.10 1.70 -7.49
N VAL A 471 25.39 1.54 -7.21
CA VAL A 471 26.44 1.39 -8.23
C VAL A 471 27.11 0.02 -8.24
N HIS A 472 26.89 -0.79 -7.21
CA HIS A 472 27.50 -2.12 -7.04
C HIS A 472 26.46 -3.24 -7.19
N PHE A 473 26.10 -3.52 -8.44
CA PHE A 473 25.28 -4.71 -8.73
C PHE A 473 26.13 -5.98 -8.59
N PRO A 474 25.63 -7.08 -7.97
CA PRO A 474 24.25 -7.37 -7.59
C PRO A 474 23.84 -7.02 -6.15
N ALA A 475 24.60 -6.16 -5.47
CA ALA A 475 24.22 -5.75 -4.12
C ALA A 475 22.82 -5.12 -4.09
N VAL A 476 22.05 -5.43 -3.05
CA VAL A 476 20.68 -4.97 -2.83
C VAL A 476 20.67 -3.94 -1.70
N SER A 477 19.91 -2.86 -1.87
CA SER A 477 19.72 -1.87 -0.82
C SER A 477 18.70 -2.38 0.21
N ALA A 478 19.15 -2.48 1.44
CA ALA A 478 18.34 -2.93 2.57
C ALA A 478 17.71 -1.78 3.36
N ASN A 479 18.03 -0.52 3.02
CA ASN A 479 17.53 0.64 3.73
C ASN A 479 16.03 0.81 3.46
N ALA A 480 15.21 0.71 4.50
CA ALA A 480 13.76 0.82 4.43
C ALA A 480 13.21 1.39 5.73
N LEU A 481 12.04 2.02 5.67
CA LEU A 481 11.34 2.38 6.91
C LEU A 481 11.02 1.10 7.69
N LEU A 482 11.19 1.13 9.00
CA LEU A 482 10.87 0.01 9.87
C LEU A 482 9.36 -0.30 9.75
N GLY A 483 9.02 -1.59 9.57
CA GLY A 483 7.64 -2.02 9.36
C GLY A 483 7.12 -1.88 7.92
N SER A 484 7.95 -1.42 6.97
CA SER A 484 7.60 -1.45 5.54
C SER A 484 7.75 -2.85 4.95
N GLU A 485 7.01 -3.15 3.87
CA GLU A 485 7.06 -4.43 3.13
C GLU A 485 8.43 -4.74 2.50
N LEU A 486 9.32 -3.76 2.45
CA LEU A 486 10.64 -3.86 1.83
C LEU A 486 11.74 -4.38 2.76
N VAL A 487 11.41 -4.90 3.93
CA VAL A 487 12.40 -5.63 4.75
C VAL A 487 12.46 -7.08 4.25
N PRO A 488 13.37 -7.44 3.33
CA PRO A 488 13.39 -8.79 2.78
C PRO A 488 13.84 -9.78 3.86
N SER A 489 12.98 -10.75 4.15
CA SER A 489 13.37 -11.95 4.86
C SER A 489 13.30 -13.12 3.89
N SER A 490 14.37 -13.88 3.74
CA SER A 490 14.34 -15.16 3.04
C SER A 490 14.64 -16.29 4.03
N ASN A 491 13.71 -17.23 4.11
CA ASN A 491 13.88 -18.44 4.89
C ASN A 491 14.04 -19.61 3.91
N LEU A 492 15.21 -20.22 3.88
CA LEU A 492 15.50 -21.36 3.03
C LEU A 492 15.77 -22.58 3.92
N LEU A 493 14.99 -23.61 3.74
CA LEU A 493 15.20 -24.92 4.32
C LEU A 493 15.62 -25.89 3.21
N VAL A 494 16.83 -26.42 3.30
CA VAL A 494 17.33 -27.44 2.38
C VAL A 494 17.41 -28.76 3.17
N LEU A 495 16.70 -29.76 2.70
CA LEU A 495 16.63 -31.09 3.29
C LEU A 495 17.46 -32.07 2.43
N GLY A 496 18.23 -32.93 3.08
CA GLY A 496 18.93 -34.09 2.49
C GLY A 496 18.68 -35.33 3.33
N ASP A 497 19.13 -36.49 2.87
CA ASP A 497 18.99 -37.76 3.60
C ASP A 497 19.62 -37.70 5.00
N GLY A 498 18.78 -37.47 6.01
CA GLY A 498 19.20 -37.36 7.42
C GLY A 498 19.91 -36.04 7.77
N THR A 499 19.96 -35.05 6.86
CA THR A 499 20.54 -33.74 7.08
C THR A 499 19.58 -32.63 6.72
N PHE A 500 19.68 -31.49 7.42
CA PHE A 500 18.98 -30.28 7.04
C PHE A 500 19.91 -29.06 7.15
N SER A 501 19.70 -28.09 6.26
CA SER A 501 20.33 -26.78 6.34
C SER A 501 19.25 -25.73 6.32
N TYR A 502 19.19 -24.91 7.37
CA TYR A 502 18.30 -23.76 7.46
C TYR A 502 19.12 -22.49 7.24
N LYS A 503 18.75 -21.72 6.23
CA LYS A 503 19.32 -20.41 5.98
C LYS A 503 18.21 -19.37 6.19
N GLN A 504 18.37 -18.59 7.24
CA GLN A 504 17.58 -17.39 7.43
C GLN A 504 18.43 -16.21 7.00
N ALA A 505 18.12 -15.63 5.84
CA ALA A 505 18.61 -14.32 5.46
C ALA A 505 17.56 -13.30 5.92
N MET A 506 17.58 -12.98 7.19
CA MET A 506 16.93 -11.79 7.69
C MET A 506 17.91 -10.64 7.51
N LEU A 507 17.49 -9.57 6.84
CA LEU A 507 18.06 -8.28 7.10
C LEU A 507 17.57 -7.87 8.49
N VAL A 508 18.28 -8.42 9.49
CA VAL A 508 18.00 -8.12 10.89
C VAL A 508 18.13 -6.61 11.04
N PRO A 509 17.28 -5.95 11.82
CA PRO A 509 17.39 -4.52 12.10
C PRO A 509 18.78 -4.03 12.48
N ASN A 510 19.63 -4.91 12.96
CA ASN A 510 21.04 -4.65 13.35
C ASN A 510 22.08 -5.28 12.39
N ALA A 511 21.68 -5.87 11.25
CA ALA A 511 22.65 -6.29 10.25
C ALA A 511 23.41 -5.06 9.73
N PRO A 512 24.71 -5.17 9.47
CA PRO A 512 25.49 -4.07 8.95
C PRO A 512 24.95 -3.68 7.57
N GLY A 513 24.02 -2.73 7.60
CA GLY A 513 23.52 -2.05 6.44
C GLY A 513 24.53 -1.00 5.98
N TRP A 514 24.03 0.11 5.52
CA TRP A 514 24.87 1.22 5.14
C TRP A 514 25.21 2.07 6.37
N ARG A 515 26.52 2.38 6.55
CA ARG A 515 27.01 3.31 7.56
C ARG A 515 27.43 4.61 6.91
N ILE A 516 26.79 5.69 7.31
CA ILE A 516 27.15 7.04 6.86
C ILE A 516 28.06 7.65 7.91
N SER A 517 29.39 7.49 7.70
CA SER A 517 30.41 8.21 8.47
C SER A 517 30.47 9.69 8.07
N GLU A 518 31.14 10.50 8.86
CA GLU A 518 31.34 11.93 8.54
C GLU A 518 32.01 12.11 7.15
N GLU A 519 32.98 11.27 6.81
CA GLU A 519 33.64 11.32 5.51
C GLU A 519 32.71 10.91 4.35
N ALA A 520 31.90 9.85 4.55
CA ALA A 520 30.88 9.47 3.59
C ALA A 520 29.85 10.57 3.39
N LEU A 521 29.42 11.21 4.47
CA LEU A 521 28.47 12.32 4.44
C LEU A 521 29.04 13.52 3.66
N LYS A 522 30.29 13.90 3.90
CA LYS A 522 30.94 14.99 3.15
C LYS A 522 30.94 14.73 1.64
N ARG A 523 31.15 13.47 1.23
CA ARG A 523 31.19 13.08 -0.18
C ARG A 523 29.81 13.14 -0.86
N ILE A 524 28.75 12.72 -0.18
CA ILE A 524 27.39 12.69 -0.74
C ILE A 524 26.61 13.99 -0.51
N ARG A 525 27.10 14.89 0.34
CA ARG A 525 26.42 16.13 0.76
C ARG A 525 25.90 16.97 -0.42
N PRO A 526 26.69 17.25 -1.47
CA PRO A 526 26.19 18.04 -2.60
C PRO A 526 24.97 17.39 -3.28
N GLY A 527 24.99 16.06 -3.41
CA GLY A 527 23.86 15.31 -3.94
C GLY A 527 22.64 15.35 -3.00
N LEU A 528 22.83 15.22 -1.68
CA LEU A 528 21.77 15.33 -0.70
C LEU A 528 21.10 16.71 -0.71
N ASP A 529 21.87 17.77 -0.87
CA ASP A 529 21.34 19.13 -0.99
C ASP A 529 20.51 19.28 -2.27
N ALA A 530 20.96 18.69 -3.41
CA ALA A 530 20.21 18.70 -4.66
C ALA A 530 18.90 17.90 -4.57
N VAL A 531 18.91 16.68 -4.04
CA VAL A 531 17.68 15.89 -3.87
C VAL A 531 16.77 16.47 -2.79
N GLY A 532 17.32 17.19 -1.83
CA GLY A 532 16.56 17.88 -0.77
C GLY A 532 15.53 18.85 -1.37
N ALA A 533 15.89 19.56 -2.45
CA ALA A 533 14.97 20.43 -3.18
C ALA A 533 13.83 19.66 -3.88
N LEU A 534 13.99 18.36 -4.12
CA LEU A 534 13.05 17.49 -4.81
C LEU A 534 12.14 16.68 -3.87
N VAL A 535 12.29 16.82 -2.56
CA VAL A 535 11.49 16.04 -1.59
C VAL A 535 10.01 16.36 -1.72
N ARG A 536 9.66 17.63 -1.87
CA ARG A 536 8.30 18.08 -2.12
C ARG A 536 8.10 18.37 -3.60
N PRO A 537 6.95 17.96 -4.21
CA PRO A 537 6.69 18.19 -5.62
C PRO A 537 6.22 19.60 -5.96
N GLU A 538 5.74 20.36 -4.94
CA GLU A 538 5.16 21.68 -5.13
C GLU A 538 6.18 22.68 -5.64
N GLY A 539 5.81 23.40 -6.71
CA GLY A 539 6.67 24.43 -7.32
C GLY A 539 7.82 23.89 -8.16
N LEU A 540 7.97 22.58 -8.33
CA LEU A 540 8.97 22.00 -9.21
C LEU A 540 8.63 22.19 -10.69
N SER A 541 9.67 22.44 -11.49
CA SER A 541 9.53 22.41 -12.96
C SER A 541 9.21 21.00 -13.47
N ALA A 542 8.68 20.89 -14.69
CA ALA A 542 8.41 19.60 -15.31
C ALA A 542 9.66 18.71 -15.41
N PHE A 543 10.84 19.31 -15.67
CA PHE A 543 12.10 18.58 -15.65
C PHE A 543 12.48 18.10 -14.25
N ALA A 544 12.33 18.95 -13.21
CA ALA A 544 12.61 18.58 -11.83
C ALA A 544 11.70 17.44 -11.35
N LEU A 545 10.42 17.43 -11.76
CA LEU A 545 9.49 16.32 -11.48
C LEU A 545 9.93 15.03 -12.20
N ALA A 546 10.44 15.10 -13.43
CA ALA A 546 10.96 13.95 -14.15
C ALA A 546 12.23 13.39 -13.46
N VAL A 547 13.15 14.27 -13.03
CA VAL A 547 14.34 13.86 -12.26
C VAL A 547 13.95 13.20 -10.95
N ARG A 548 13.00 13.78 -10.22
CA ARG A 548 12.44 13.18 -8.99
C ARG A 548 11.87 11.77 -9.24
N SER A 549 11.05 11.63 -10.28
CA SER A 549 10.46 10.34 -10.65
C SER A 549 11.52 9.32 -11.04
N SER A 550 12.53 9.74 -11.80
CA SER A 550 13.67 8.90 -12.19
C SER A 550 14.46 8.41 -10.97
N LEU A 551 14.75 9.28 -10.00
CA LEU A 551 15.42 8.93 -8.76
C LEU A 551 14.63 7.91 -7.96
N LEU A 552 13.31 8.08 -7.83
CA LEU A 552 12.43 7.16 -7.12
C LEU A 552 12.38 5.78 -7.80
N LEU A 553 12.22 5.75 -9.11
CA LEU A 553 12.23 4.50 -9.88
C LEU A 553 13.57 3.77 -9.75
N PHE A 554 14.69 4.48 -9.98
CA PHE A 554 16.02 3.88 -9.85
C PHE A 554 16.26 3.33 -8.44
N SER A 555 15.92 4.11 -7.42
CA SER A 555 16.07 3.72 -6.01
C SER A 555 15.20 2.51 -5.65
N THR A 556 14.00 2.43 -6.19
CA THR A 556 13.15 1.23 -6.06
C THR A 556 13.83 0.03 -6.71
N GLY A 557 14.39 0.18 -7.90
CA GLY A 557 15.16 -0.87 -8.56
C GLY A 557 16.30 -1.45 -7.71
N THR A 558 16.92 -0.62 -6.84
CA THR A 558 18.03 -1.10 -5.98
C THR A 558 17.59 -2.08 -4.89
N THR A 559 16.30 -2.17 -4.58
CA THR A 559 15.77 -3.07 -3.55
C THR A 559 15.50 -4.48 -4.06
N PHE A 560 15.57 -4.71 -5.36
CA PHE A 560 15.33 -6.02 -5.96
C PHE A 560 16.62 -6.82 -6.14
N ALA A 561 16.58 -8.09 -5.72
CA ALA A 561 17.63 -9.06 -5.99
C ALA A 561 17.58 -9.57 -7.45
N SER A 562 16.39 -9.56 -8.06
CA SER A 562 16.19 -9.96 -9.45
C SER A 562 16.82 -8.96 -10.42
N PRO A 563 17.75 -9.40 -11.29
CA PRO A 563 18.36 -8.52 -12.28
C PRO A 563 17.35 -7.92 -13.26
N ILE A 564 16.33 -8.67 -13.63
CA ILE A 564 15.31 -8.27 -14.60
C ILE A 564 14.42 -7.17 -14.02
N GLU A 565 13.99 -7.32 -12.77
CA GLU A 565 13.22 -6.28 -12.07
C GLU A 565 14.06 -5.01 -11.93
N ARG A 566 15.33 -5.15 -11.52
CA ARG A 566 16.24 -4.01 -11.41
C ARG A 566 16.45 -3.30 -12.74
N LEU A 567 16.61 -4.07 -13.84
CA LEU A 567 16.69 -3.50 -15.20
C LEU A 567 15.42 -2.76 -15.57
N SER A 568 14.24 -3.32 -15.27
CA SER A 568 12.96 -2.70 -15.60
C SER A 568 12.81 -1.34 -14.93
N TYR A 569 13.08 -1.23 -13.63
CA TYR A 569 13.05 0.05 -12.93
C TYR A 569 14.12 1.02 -13.42
N THR A 570 15.34 0.53 -13.68
CA THR A 570 16.45 1.38 -14.16
C THR A 570 16.17 1.92 -15.57
N LEU A 571 15.64 1.10 -16.48
CA LEU A 571 15.26 1.55 -17.82
C LEU A 571 14.11 2.55 -17.77
N SER A 572 13.06 2.29 -16.96
CA SER A 572 11.97 3.25 -16.79
C SER A 572 12.44 4.59 -16.19
N ALA A 573 13.44 4.57 -15.30
CA ALA A 573 14.06 5.78 -14.78
C ALA A 573 14.75 6.59 -15.88
N LEU A 574 15.46 5.94 -16.79
CA LEU A 574 16.11 6.59 -17.93
C LEU A 574 15.11 7.06 -18.98
N GLU A 575 14.10 6.28 -19.27
CA GLU A 575 13.01 6.63 -20.18
C GLU A 575 12.32 7.93 -19.75
N ALA A 576 12.06 8.10 -18.45
CA ALA A 576 11.48 9.33 -17.89
C ALA A 576 12.34 10.58 -18.12
N LEU A 577 13.66 10.45 -18.22
CA LEU A 577 14.59 11.56 -18.40
C LEU A 577 15.00 11.80 -19.86
N LEU A 578 15.07 10.73 -20.64
CA LEU A 578 15.70 10.75 -21.95
C LEU A 578 14.72 10.64 -23.13
N LEU A 579 13.41 10.53 -22.86
CA LEU A 579 12.38 10.55 -23.89
C LEU A 579 11.56 11.84 -23.79
N ARG A 580 11.31 12.50 -24.93
CA ARG A 580 10.45 13.70 -24.97
C ARG A 580 8.99 13.36 -24.73
N HIS A 581 8.59 12.17 -25.20
CA HIS A 581 7.24 11.61 -25.03
C HIS A 581 7.26 10.08 -25.18
N SER A 582 6.25 9.41 -24.66
CA SER A 582 6.16 7.94 -24.60
C SER A 582 6.12 7.22 -25.96
N ALA A 583 5.82 7.93 -27.05
CA ALA A 583 5.77 7.36 -28.39
C ALA A 583 7.14 7.34 -29.11
N GLU A 584 8.19 7.93 -28.51
CA GLU A 584 9.54 7.82 -29.07
C GLU A 584 10.06 6.37 -29.00
N PRO A 585 10.82 5.88 -29.99
CA PRO A 585 11.50 4.58 -29.93
C PRO A 585 12.49 4.54 -28.75
N ALA A 586 12.09 3.94 -27.63
CA ALA A 586 12.82 4.03 -26.36
C ALA A 586 14.24 3.46 -26.47
N GLU A 587 14.39 2.21 -26.96
CA GLU A 587 15.69 1.53 -27.05
C GLU A 587 16.71 2.36 -27.83
N PHE A 588 16.31 2.93 -28.98
CA PHE A 588 17.20 3.71 -29.83
C PHE A 588 17.57 5.04 -29.20
N ASN A 589 16.55 5.81 -28.74
CA ASN A 589 16.78 7.18 -28.25
C ASN A 589 17.50 7.19 -26.89
N VAL A 590 17.17 6.27 -25.98
CA VAL A 590 17.87 6.12 -24.71
C VAL A 590 19.34 5.74 -24.96
N ALA A 591 19.60 4.78 -25.86
CA ALA A 591 20.94 4.35 -26.16
C ALA A 591 21.80 5.48 -26.73
N GLU A 592 21.27 6.25 -27.66
CA GLU A 592 21.97 7.36 -28.27
C GLU A 592 22.25 8.50 -27.30
N ARG A 593 21.18 8.95 -26.56
CA ARG A 593 21.28 10.08 -25.62
C ARG A 593 22.17 9.76 -24.43
N MET A 594 22.12 8.52 -23.90
CA MET A 594 23.10 8.08 -22.91
C MET A 594 24.54 8.10 -23.44
N GLY A 595 24.73 7.62 -24.65
CA GLY A 595 26.06 7.66 -25.27
C GLY A 595 26.63 9.09 -25.36
N LEU A 596 25.80 10.06 -25.72
CA LEU A 596 26.19 11.48 -25.79
C LEU A 596 26.54 12.08 -24.43
N LEU A 597 25.80 11.68 -23.37
CA LEU A 597 26.04 12.13 -21.99
C LEU A 597 27.30 11.53 -21.38
N LEU A 598 27.62 10.27 -21.70
CA LEU A 598 28.67 9.52 -21.05
C LEU A 598 30.05 9.71 -21.70
N THR A 599 30.13 9.97 -23.03
CA THR A 599 31.41 10.09 -23.72
C THR A 599 31.27 10.86 -25.02
N GLN A 600 32.36 11.57 -25.38
CA GLN A 600 32.50 12.21 -26.67
C GLN A 600 33.14 11.28 -27.73
N ASN A 601 33.74 10.17 -27.31
CA ASN A 601 34.38 9.21 -28.21
C ASN A 601 33.32 8.37 -28.93
N ARG A 602 33.39 8.34 -30.27
CA ARG A 602 32.41 7.61 -31.10
C ARG A 602 32.41 6.10 -30.85
N THR A 603 33.60 5.48 -30.73
CA THR A 603 33.69 4.03 -30.45
C THR A 603 33.11 3.65 -29.10
N GLU A 604 33.40 4.45 -28.08
CA GLU A 604 32.81 4.25 -26.75
C GLU A 604 31.27 4.43 -26.75
N ARG A 605 30.74 5.38 -27.56
CA ARG A 605 29.28 5.53 -27.74
C ARG A 605 28.64 4.26 -28.31
N GLU A 606 29.31 3.61 -29.27
CA GLU A 606 28.82 2.35 -29.85
C GLU A 606 28.78 1.22 -28.80
N GLU A 607 29.78 1.17 -27.91
CA GLU A 607 29.81 0.22 -26.79
C GLU A 607 28.71 0.53 -25.75
N VAL A 608 28.48 1.81 -25.44
CA VAL A 608 27.38 2.24 -24.58
C VAL A 608 26.05 1.82 -25.18
N ALA A 609 25.81 2.13 -26.45
CA ALA A 609 24.57 1.80 -27.14
C ALA A 609 24.33 0.28 -27.21
N LYS A 610 25.38 -0.52 -27.39
CA LYS A 610 25.30 -1.97 -27.35
C LYS A 610 24.88 -2.46 -25.96
N ASN A 611 25.50 -1.98 -24.89
CA ASN A 611 25.19 -2.35 -23.51
C ASN A 611 23.74 -2.01 -23.16
N ILE A 612 23.20 -0.89 -23.65
CA ILE A 612 21.81 -0.49 -23.42
C ILE A 612 20.85 -1.38 -24.21
N ARG A 613 21.11 -1.69 -25.46
CA ARG A 613 20.32 -2.66 -26.24
C ARG A 613 20.32 -4.04 -25.59
N ASP A 614 21.47 -4.48 -25.03
CA ASP A 614 21.52 -5.72 -24.26
C ASP A 614 20.63 -5.65 -23.00
N ALA A 615 20.55 -4.50 -22.30
CA ALA A 615 19.66 -4.30 -21.16
C ALA A 615 18.18 -4.37 -21.57
N TYR A 616 17.78 -3.75 -22.67
CA TYR A 616 16.40 -3.86 -23.20
C TYR A 616 16.05 -5.29 -23.59
N ARG A 617 16.97 -6.01 -24.25
CA ARG A 617 16.77 -7.41 -24.59
C ARG A 617 16.64 -8.29 -23.35
N LEU A 618 17.44 -8.07 -22.32
CA LEU A 618 17.34 -8.81 -21.05
C LEU A 618 16.03 -8.50 -20.31
N ARG A 619 15.57 -7.23 -20.32
CA ARG A 619 14.26 -6.86 -19.75
C ARG A 619 13.11 -7.59 -20.46
N ALA A 620 13.19 -7.75 -21.76
CA ALA A 620 12.15 -8.42 -22.57
C ALA A 620 12.16 -9.95 -22.40
N ARG A 621 13.13 -10.52 -21.68
CA ARG A 621 13.26 -11.95 -21.47
C ARG A 621 12.16 -12.46 -20.54
N GLN A 622 11.39 -13.43 -20.99
CA GLN A 622 10.28 -14.01 -20.22
C GLN A 622 10.69 -15.23 -19.39
N ASP A 623 11.88 -15.78 -19.62
CA ASP A 623 12.37 -16.91 -18.88
C ASP A 623 12.99 -16.48 -17.52
N ILE A 624 12.75 -17.29 -16.49
CA ILE A 624 13.25 -17.06 -15.13
C ILE A 624 14.67 -17.64 -14.97
N SER A 625 15.32 -18.07 -16.06
CA SER A 625 16.65 -18.66 -16.01
C SER A 625 17.66 -17.66 -15.43
N PRO A 626 18.58 -18.11 -14.56
CA PRO A 626 19.65 -17.26 -14.05
C PRO A 626 20.45 -16.64 -15.19
N LEU A 627 20.85 -15.39 -15.02
CA LEU A 627 21.72 -14.72 -15.98
C LEU A 627 23.11 -15.38 -15.98
N PHE A 628 23.72 -15.51 -17.17
CA PHE A 628 25.10 -15.93 -17.29
C PHE A 628 26.06 -14.87 -16.69
N PRO A 629 27.27 -15.26 -16.24
CA PRO A 629 28.23 -14.29 -15.67
C PRO A 629 28.52 -13.09 -16.57
N ARG A 630 28.55 -13.28 -17.90
CA ARG A 630 28.75 -12.19 -18.85
C ARG A 630 27.55 -11.22 -18.89
N GLU A 631 26.34 -11.75 -18.78
CA GLU A 631 25.11 -10.94 -18.72
C GLU A 631 25.07 -10.15 -17.42
N MET A 632 25.43 -10.78 -16.29
CA MET A 632 25.57 -10.10 -15.00
C MET A 632 26.57 -8.93 -15.06
N GLY A 633 27.72 -9.12 -15.73
CA GLY A 633 28.68 -8.06 -15.97
C GLY A 633 28.13 -6.92 -16.83
N SER A 634 27.33 -7.25 -17.84
CA SER A 634 26.64 -6.27 -18.68
C SER A 634 25.61 -5.44 -17.89
N VAL A 635 24.82 -6.10 -17.04
CA VAL A 635 23.86 -5.43 -16.14
C VAL A 635 24.58 -4.51 -15.15
N ALA A 636 25.67 -4.98 -14.53
CA ALA A 636 26.45 -4.17 -13.60
C ALA A 636 27.01 -2.89 -14.26
N THR A 637 27.49 -3.01 -15.50
CA THR A 637 27.98 -1.88 -16.28
C THR A 637 26.84 -0.93 -16.64
N PHE A 638 25.71 -1.45 -17.06
CA PHE A 638 24.52 -0.66 -17.38
C PHE A 638 24.01 0.13 -16.17
N VAL A 639 23.85 -0.50 -15.00
CA VAL A 639 23.37 0.15 -13.77
C VAL A 639 24.29 1.32 -13.38
N ARG A 640 25.61 1.15 -13.43
CA ARG A 640 26.55 2.24 -13.14
C ARG A 640 26.44 3.40 -14.12
N ARG A 641 26.28 3.11 -15.41
CA ARG A 641 26.08 4.13 -16.46
C ARG A 641 24.77 4.88 -16.24
N ALA A 642 23.70 4.16 -15.93
CA ALA A 642 22.40 4.74 -15.63
C ALA A 642 22.46 5.67 -14.40
N HIS A 643 23.10 5.22 -13.32
CA HIS A 643 23.32 6.04 -12.13
C HIS A 643 24.02 7.37 -12.50
N HIS A 644 25.09 7.31 -13.29
CA HIS A 644 25.82 8.52 -13.70
C HIS A 644 24.99 9.47 -14.54
N VAL A 645 24.14 8.95 -15.44
CA VAL A 645 23.21 9.77 -16.24
C VAL A 645 22.17 10.46 -15.38
N ILE A 646 21.61 9.73 -14.39
CA ILE A 646 20.62 10.29 -13.46
C ILE A 646 21.28 11.34 -12.56
N ASP A 647 22.50 11.11 -12.09
CA ASP A 647 23.28 12.08 -11.30
C ASP A 647 23.60 13.35 -12.11
N THR A 648 23.91 13.18 -13.39
CA THR A 648 24.09 14.31 -14.32
C THR A 648 22.79 15.10 -14.49
N ALA A 649 21.65 14.44 -14.64
CA ALA A 649 20.35 15.11 -14.72
C ALA A 649 20.02 15.84 -13.41
N LEU A 650 20.28 15.22 -12.25
CA LEU A 650 20.12 15.83 -10.93
C LEU A 650 20.96 17.10 -10.79
N SER A 651 22.22 17.05 -11.20
CA SER A 651 23.14 18.21 -11.16
C SER A 651 22.68 19.39 -12.06
N ASN A 652 21.76 19.13 -12.99
CA ASN A 652 21.22 20.13 -13.91
C ASN A 652 19.74 20.47 -13.66
N VAL A 653 19.17 20.05 -12.54
CA VAL A 653 17.74 20.19 -12.25
C VAL A 653 17.23 21.64 -12.30
N GLY A 654 18.04 22.60 -11.87
CA GLY A 654 17.71 24.04 -11.92
C GLY A 654 17.94 24.70 -13.27
N ARG A 655 18.52 23.99 -14.25
CA ARG A 655 18.92 24.56 -15.56
C ARG A 655 17.85 24.42 -16.63
N PHE A 656 17.00 23.40 -16.53
CA PHE A 656 16.02 23.08 -17.54
C PHE A 656 14.59 23.17 -16.99
N GLY A 657 13.67 23.67 -17.80
CA GLY A 657 12.25 23.75 -17.46
C GLY A 657 11.51 22.45 -17.78
N THR A 658 11.88 21.78 -18.88
CA THR A 658 11.20 20.59 -19.39
C THR A 658 12.17 19.49 -19.79
N VAL A 659 11.68 18.24 -19.90
CA VAL A 659 12.46 17.11 -20.43
C VAL A 659 12.89 17.35 -21.88
N PRO A 660 12.06 17.86 -22.79
CA PRO A 660 12.50 18.24 -24.14
C PRO A 660 13.68 19.22 -24.18
N ASP A 661 13.73 20.20 -23.26
CA ASP A 661 14.86 21.16 -23.19
C ASP A 661 16.17 20.44 -22.84
N PHE A 662 16.13 19.55 -21.87
CA PHE A 662 17.26 18.72 -21.48
C PHE A 662 17.70 17.81 -22.62
N VAL A 663 16.77 17.10 -23.27
CA VAL A 663 17.05 16.20 -24.38
C VAL A 663 17.65 16.97 -25.55
N ASN A 664 17.14 18.16 -25.88
CA ASN A 664 17.72 19.02 -26.95
C ASN A 664 19.14 19.43 -26.61
N ALA A 665 19.41 19.78 -25.34
CA ALA A 665 20.79 20.11 -24.91
C ALA A 665 21.72 18.89 -25.04
N VAL A 666 21.24 17.68 -24.70
CA VAL A 666 22.00 16.43 -24.87
C VAL A 666 22.29 16.15 -26.34
N GLU A 667 21.32 16.28 -27.23
CA GLU A 667 21.53 16.04 -28.68
C GLU A 667 22.47 17.06 -29.31
N ASN A 668 22.50 18.29 -28.80
CA ASN A 668 23.46 19.32 -29.25
C ASN A 668 24.92 18.98 -28.92
N LEU A 669 25.19 18.07 -27.95
CA LEU A 669 26.54 17.56 -27.69
C LEU A 669 27.12 16.79 -28.90
N ARG A 670 26.28 16.29 -29.81
CA ARG A 670 26.70 15.64 -31.05
C ARG A 670 27.54 16.60 -31.91
N ASN A 671 27.17 17.87 -31.96
CA ASN A 671 27.81 18.90 -32.79
C ASN A 671 29.05 19.53 -32.14
N GLN A 672 29.30 19.25 -30.88
CA GLN A 672 30.43 19.78 -30.11
C GLN A 672 31.62 18.81 -30.09
N SER A 673 31.52 17.61 -30.71
CA SER A 673 32.63 16.66 -30.78
C SER A 673 33.73 17.19 -31.64
N PRO A 674 35.00 17.34 -31.17
CA PRO A 674 36.15 17.72 -32.00
C PRO A 674 36.50 16.56 -32.93
N GLY A 675 36.07 16.62 -34.16
CA GLY A 675 36.35 15.55 -35.14
C GLY A 675 35.47 15.54 -36.39
N ALA A 676 34.69 16.59 -36.64
CA ALA A 676 34.01 16.78 -37.92
C ALA A 676 34.72 17.90 -38.70
N SER A 677 35.99 17.68 -39.14
CA SER A 677 36.66 18.46 -40.15
C SER A 677 37.51 17.51 -41.02
#